data_2c87065777c0fd8b0c245e71d8b56e38
#
_entry.id   2c87065777c0fd8b0c245e71d8b56e38
#
_cell.length_a   1.000
_cell.length_b   1.000
_cell.length_c   1.000
_cell.angle_alpha   90.00
_cell.angle_beta   90.00
_cell.angle_gamma   90.00
#
_symmetry.space_group_name_H-M   'P 1'
#
loop_
_entity.id
_entity.type
_entity.pdbx_description
1 polymer ?
#
loop_
_entity_poly.entity_id
_entity_poly.type
_entity_poly.pdbx_seq_one_letter_code
_entity_poly.pdbx_strand_id
1 'polypeptide(L)'
;LARRLVISDWKELTTSKLIAIEASGMVGALIYTFSDTFWFSAVEGEVYAFSSAFTAVVFWLILKWEDHADEPHSDRWLVLIAYMTGLSIGVHLLNLLCIPAIVLVYYYKKVPHANLKGSLLALFLSFLVVVAVLYGVVPGIITVGGWFELFFVNTLGCPFNTGEIVYIICLVASVIWGIYETCNASEKNEKKQNIAFVLGFGMLGIPFYGYGWTAAITGIIVLVILWFVLGYKRKQEVVTGVDESTGIAKKKMQLLPLISARVKNTALLCMLMLMIGYSSYALIVIRSSANPPMDQNSPEDIFTLGSYLSRDQYGDRPLFYGQAYTSQVALEVDGNMCKPVMKEGAPVYQRKEKASADEKDSYFVVSHKNKYIYAQNMLFPRMYSSAHAQAYEDWMGGVEGTEIPYDRCGESMMVKMPSQFDNIRFFLSYQCNFMYWRYFMWNFAGRQNDIQGNGEPEHGNWITGFSFIDDSLYGDQSKLPDDLKENKGHNVFYCMPLILGLIGLFWQAWYTRKKKVMKNGKEEEVLLPIGIQQFWIVFFLFFMTGLAIVIYLNQTPMQPRERDYAYAGSFYAYAIWCGLGVLAIIDILKRKMKLSGTAVTAIVAVITLLVPIQMASQTWDDHDRSNRYTCRDFGQNYLMSLQEKGNPIIFTNGDNDTFPLWYNQEVEGVGTDARVCNLSYLQTDWYIDQMMRPAYNSPSVPITWPRLDFCSGTNEYVSVEPEAKKQILDFYKQDPENAKKQFGAEPFELKNILKNWVRSKNPDMHFIPTDTLYVTIDKEAVKKSGMMMASDSIPDKMVISLAGKSALYKGDLMMLEMLAQ
;
A
#
# COMPACT_ATOMS: atom_id res chain seq x y z
N LEU A 1 -8.44 24.85 12.60
CA LEU A 1 -8.52 24.42 14.01
C LEU A 1 -8.24 25.61 14.95
N ALA A 2 -7.08 26.28 14.84
CA ALA A 2 -6.68 27.42 15.70
C ALA A 2 -7.79 28.47 15.81
N ARG A 3 -8.33 28.92 14.67
CA ARG A 3 -9.43 29.87 14.64
C ARG A 3 -10.64 29.41 15.47
N ARG A 4 -11.04 28.17 15.33
CA ARG A 4 -12.22 27.61 16.03
C ARG A 4 -12.05 27.53 17.52
N LEU A 5 -10.82 27.38 18.01
CA LEU A 5 -10.54 27.41 19.42
C LEU A 5 -10.60 28.88 19.97
N VAL A 6 -10.05 29.84 19.22
CA VAL A 6 -9.85 31.20 19.67
C VAL A 6 -11.09 32.09 19.55
N ILE A 7 -11.88 31.96 18.46
CA ILE A 7 -13.07 32.79 18.19
C ILE A 7 -14.31 31.95 17.87
N SER A 8 -15.48 32.48 18.31
CA SER A 8 -16.78 31.90 17.94
C SER A 8 -17.36 32.58 16.71
N ASP A 9 -17.23 33.89 16.64
CA ASP A 9 -17.73 34.75 15.58
C ASP A 9 -16.58 35.61 15.05
N TRP A 10 -16.62 35.94 13.77
CA TRP A 10 -15.64 36.82 13.13
C TRP A 10 -15.59 38.23 13.77
N LYS A 11 -16.68 38.65 14.39
CA LYS A 11 -16.74 39.91 15.15
C LYS A 11 -15.81 39.94 16.37
N GLU A 12 -15.41 38.79 16.88
CA GLU A 12 -14.46 38.66 18.00
C GLU A 12 -13.00 38.81 17.57
N LEU A 13 -12.72 38.88 16.25
CA LEU A 13 -11.37 38.91 15.71
C LEU A 13 -10.72 40.28 16.02
N THR A 14 -9.69 40.24 16.84
CA THR A 14 -8.80 41.37 17.11
C THR A 14 -7.44 41.14 16.46
N THR A 15 -6.63 42.18 16.27
CA THR A 15 -5.27 42.05 15.71
C THR A 15 -4.43 41.03 16.48
N SER A 16 -4.49 41.03 17.82
CA SER A 16 -3.79 40.03 18.63
C SER A 16 -4.26 38.62 18.37
N LYS A 17 -5.58 38.39 18.25
CA LYS A 17 -6.12 37.06 17.91
C LYS A 17 -5.76 36.63 16.49
N LEU A 18 -5.77 37.55 15.53
CA LEU A 18 -5.35 37.30 14.16
C LEU A 18 -3.90 36.83 14.11
N ILE A 19 -2.97 37.58 14.71
CA ILE A 19 -1.56 37.20 14.78
C ILE A 19 -1.38 35.82 15.43
N ALA A 20 -2.11 35.57 16.53
CA ALA A 20 -2.05 34.25 17.20
C ALA A 20 -2.50 33.08 16.31
N ILE A 21 -3.60 33.27 15.56
CA ILE A 21 -4.16 32.25 14.67
C ILE A 21 -3.20 32.00 13.49
N GLU A 22 -2.72 33.04 12.84
CA GLU A 22 -1.81 32.94 11.70
C GLU A 22 -0.46 32.36 12.12
N ALA A 23 0.13 32.81 13.23
CA ALA A 23 1.37 32.26 13.76
C ALA A 23 1.22 30.78 14.11
N SER A 24 0.11 30.36 14.73
CA SER A 24 -0.20 28.97 15.02
C SER A 24 -0.23 28.13 13.73
N GLY A 25 -0.89 28.64 12.68
CA GLY A 25 -0.95 27.97 11.39
C GLY A 25 0.41 27.86 10.71
N MET A 26 1.17 28.96 10.67
CA MET A 26 2.51 29.03 10.06
C MET A 26 3.51 28.10 10.78
N VAL A 27 3.60 28.20 12.11
CA VAL A 27 4.54 27.36 12.88
C VAL A 27 4.26 25.88 12.67
N GLY A 28 2.99 25.44 12.76
CA GLY A 28 2.64 24.05 12.55
C GLY A 28 2.94 23.58 11.11
N ALA A 29 2.59 24.37 10.10
CA ALA A 29 2.86 24.05 8.72
C ALA A 29 4.37 23.99 8.42
N LEU A 30 5.16 24.96 8.89
CA LEU A 30 6.61 24.99 8.65
C LEU A 30 7.36 23.90 9.42
N ILE A 31 6.94 23.53 10.65
CA ILE A 31 7.49 22.37 11.37
C ILE A 31 7.27 21.08 10.57
N TYR A 32 6.09 20.90 9.97
CA TYR A 32 5.87 19.75 9.11
C TYR A 32 6.69 19.79 7.83
N THR A 33 6.74 20.96 7.18
CA THR A 33 7.53 21.17 5.94
C THR A 33 9.00 20.84 6.13
N PHE A 34 9.59 21.30 7.24
CA PHE A 34 11.02 21.10 7.53
C PHE A 34 11.31 19.89 8.42
N SER A 35 10.30 19.00 8.63
CA SER A 35 10.55 17.73 9.27
C SER A 35 11.30 16.80 8.32
N ASP A 36 12.22 16.01 8.85
CA ASP A 36 13.16 15.17 8.09
C ASP A 36 12.41 14.25 7.09
N THR A 37 11.51 13.42 7.59
CA THR A 37 10.72 12.47 6.78
C THR A 37 9.90 13.13 5.68
N PHE A 38 9.20 14.24 5.97
CA PHE A 38 8.34 14.85 4.97
C PHE A 38 9.16 15.57 3.89
N TRP A 39 10.20 16.30 4.27
CA TRP A 39 11.07 16.98 3.31
C TRP A 39 11.78 15.97 2.42
N PHE A 40 12.32 14.91 2.99
CA PHE A 40 12.89 13.81 2.22
C PHE A 40 11.90 13.26 1.19
N SER A 41 10.67 12.93 1.63
CA SER A 41 9.62 12.44 0.74
C SER A 41 9.17 13.46 -0.33
N ALA A 42 9.33 14.77 -0.06
CA ALA A 42 8.93 15.82 -1.00
C ALA A 42 9.96 16.07 -2.11
N VAL A 43 11.24 15.76 -1.87
CA VAL A 43 12.33 15.92 -2.84
C VAL A 43 12.67 14.62 -3.58
N GLU A 44 12.11 13.49 -3.13
CA GLU A 44 12.16 12.21 -3.82
C GLU A 44 11.00 12.09 -4.83
N GLY A 45 11.14 11.32 -5.89
CA GLY A 45 10.09 11.02 -6.87
C GLY A 45 9.04 10.01 -6.35
N GLU A 46 8.66 10.13 -5.07
CA GLU A 46 7.82 9.17 -4.34
C GLU A 46 6.39 9.70 -4.11
N VAL A 47 5.45 8.79 -3.89
CA VAL A 47 4.02 9.12 -3.75
C VAL A 47 3.63 9.70 -2.39
N TYR A 48 4.48 9.60 -1.37
CA TYR A 48 4.10 9.85 0.04
C TYR A 48 3.86 11.32 0.36
N ALA A 49 4.66 12.23 -0.19
CA ALA A 49 4.43 13.67 -0.01
C ALA A 49 3.11 14.08 -0.68
N PHE A 50 2.83 13.57 -1.88
CA PHE A 50 1.58 13.85 -2.57
C PHE A 50 0.37 13.23 -1.85
N SER A 51 0.49 12.02 -1.31
CA SER A 51 -0.52 11.41 -0.44
C SER A 51 -0.78 12.24 0.82
N SER A 52 0.27 12.79 1.44
CA SER A 52 0.14 13.68 2.60
C SER A 52 -0.57 14.99 2.23
N ALA A 53 -0.34 15.53 1.04
CA ALA A 53 -1.09 16.69 0.52
C ALA A 53 -2.58 16.38 0.38
N PHE A 54 -2.97 15.21 -0.14
CA PHE A 54 -4.37 14.77 -0.15
C PHE A 54 -4.97 14.67 1.24
N THR A 55 -4.23 14.12 2.19
CA THR A 55 -4.63 14.05 3.61
C THR A 55 -4.93 15.44 4.16
N ALA A 56 -4.04 16.40 3.93
CA ALA A 56 -4.21 17.78 4.38
C ALA A 56 -5.42 18.47 3.72
N VAL A 57 -5.58 18.27 2.40
CA VAL A 57 -6.71 18.86 1.64
C VAL A 57 -8.04 18.27 2.09
N VAL A 58 -8.15 16.95 2.23
CA VAL A 58 -9.38 16.27 2.68
C VAL A 58 -9.74 16.71 4.11
N PHE A 59 -8.75 16.78 4.99
CA PHE A 59 -8.94 17.28 6.35
C PHE A 59 -9.35 18.77 6.38
N TRP A 60 -8.79 19.60 5.51
CA TRP A 60 -9.22 20.99 5.36
C TRP A 60 -10.65 21.10 4.84
N LEU A 61 -11.04 20.27 3.86
CA LEU A 61 -12.39 20.26 3.29
C LEU A 61 -13.46 19.89 4.31
N ILE A 62 -13.22 18.92 5.19
CA ILE A 62 -14.19 18.61 6.25
C ILE A 62 -14.34 19.73 7.26
N LEU A 63 -13.28 20.46 7.54
CA LEU A 63 -13.35 21.66 8.37
C LEU A 63 -14.12 22.79 7.66
N LYS A 64 -14.01 22.93 6.34
CA LYS A 64 -14.84 23.85 5.55
C LYS A 64 -16.30 23.43 5.56
N TRP A 65 -16.58 22.13 5.40
CA TRP A 65 -17.93 21.62 5.56
C TRP A 65 -18.51 21.98 6.93
N GLU A 66 -17.77 21.80 8.00
CA GLU A 66 -18.26 22.10 9.36
C GLU A 66 -18.63 23.59 9.52
N ASP A 67 -17.88 24.52 8.91
CA ASP A 67 -18.21 25.96 8.91
C ASP A 67 -19.53 26.24 8.18
N HIS A 68 -19.85 25.54 7.11
CA HIS A 68 -21.01 25.73 6.25
C HIS A 68 -22.11 24.67 6.42
N ALA A 69 -21.98 23.78 7.42
CA ALA A 69 -22.86 22.60 7.56
C ALA A 69 -24.35 22.92 7.77
N ASP A 70 -24.66 24.13 8.20
CA ASP A 70 -26.03 24.61 8.45
C ASP A 70 -26.58 25.42 7.26
N GLU A 71 -25.79 25.65 6.22
CA GLU A 71 -26.18 26.35 5.00
C GLU A 71 -26.86 25.40 3.99
N PRO A 72 -27.72 25.92 3.10
CA PRO A 72 -28.25 25.15 1.98
C PRO A 72 -27.09 24.58 1.12
N HIS A 73 -27.28 23.35 0.62
CA HIS A 73 -26.30 22.65 -0.24
C HIS A 73 -24.93 22.41 0.40
N SER A 74 -24.83 22.38 1.73
CA SER A 74 -23.57 22.06 2.44
C SER A 74 -22.98 20.69 2.07
N ASP A 75 -23.82 19.75 1.64
CA ASP A 75 -23.40 18.39 1.24
C ASP A 75 -22.40 18.37 0.05
N ARG A 76 -22.31 19.46 -0.72
CA ARG A 76 -21.30 19.64 -1.80
C ARG A 76 -19.87 19.41 -1.31
N TRP A 77 -19.56 19.76 -0.07
CA TRP A 77 -18.24 19.56 0.51
C TRP A 77 -17.96 18.08 0.78
N LEU A 78 -18.97 17.31 1.21
CA LEU A 78 -18.84 15.86 1.41
C LEU A 78 -18.64 15.13 0.06
N VAL A 79 -19.35 15.58 -0.96
CA VAL A 79 -19.22 15.07 -2.34
C VAL A 79 -17.82 15.38 -2.90
N LEU A 80 -17.28 16.58 -2.62
CA LEU A 80 -15.90 16.93 -3.01
C LEU A 80 -14.87 16.10 -2.23
N ILE A 81 -15.09 15.83 -0.94
CA ILE A 81 -14.24 14.93 -0.14
C ILE A 81 -14.21 13.53 -0.78
N ALA A 82 -15.36 12.99 -1.18
CA ALA A 82 -15.43 11.69 -1.84
C ALA A 82 -14.64 11.66 -3.17
N TYR A 83 -14.72 12.73 -3.97
CA TYR A 83 -13.91 12.89 -5.19
C TYR A 83 -12.41 12.91 -4.89
N MET A 84 -11.98 13.74 -3.94
CA MET A 84 -10.57 13.82 -3.54
C MET A 84 -10.06 12.51 -2.96
N THR A 85 -10.92 11.78 -2.24
CA THR A 85 -10.60 10.44 -1.73
C THR A 85 -10.43 9.45 -2.89
N GLY A 86 -11.28 9.48 -3.90
CA GLY A 86 -11.16 8.66 -5.11
C GLY A 86 -9.87 8.95 -5.87
N LEU A 87 -9.52 10.22 -6.07
CA LEU A 87 -8.24 10.61 -6.68
C LEU A 87 -7.04 10.11 -5.84
N SER A 88 -7.12 10.22 -4.52
CA SER A 88 -6.02 9.83 -3.65
C SER A 88 -5.76 8.33 -3.63
N ILE A 89 -6.78 7.49 -3.89
CA ILE A 89 -6.61 6.05 -4.07
C ILE A 89 -5.66 5.77 -5.24
N GLY A 90 -5.76 6.56 -6.32
CA GLY A 90 -4.83 6.49 -7.46
C GLY A 90 -3.40 6.89 -7.14
N VAL A 91 -3.15 7.58 -6.03
CA VAL A 91 -1.82 7.94 -5.53
C VAL A 91 -1.37 6.94 -4.46
N HIS A 92 -2.12 6.87 -3.35
CA HIS A 92 -1.85 5.94 -2.25
C HIS A 92 -3.06 5.78 -1.32
N LEU A 93 -3.28 4.57 -0.82
CA LEU A 93 -4.43 4.22 0.05
C LEU A 93 -4.37 4.85 1.46
N LEU A 94 -3.24 5.38 1.89
CA LEU A 94 -3.05 5.94 3.25
C LEU A 94 -4.03 7.07 3.59
N ASN A 95 -4.49 7.84 2.59
CA ASN A 95 -5.47 8.90 2.83
C ASN A 95 -6.82 8.38 3.38
N LEU A 96 -7.18 7.12 3.11
CA LEU A 96 -8.42 6.53 3.66
C LEU A 96 -8.41 6.48 5.20
N LEU A 97 -7.24 6.50 5.82
CA LEU A 97 -7.08 6.50 7.27
C LEU A 97 -7.49 7.83 7.93
N CYS A 98 -7.78 8.88 7.13
CA CYS A 98 -8.39 10.12 7.62
C CYS A 98 -9.89 9.98 7.90
N ILE A 99 -10.57 8.97 7.36
CA ILE A 99 -12.03 8.82 7.47
C ILE A 99 -12.53 8.84 8.93
N PRO A 100 -11.88 8.19 9.91
CA PRO A 100 -12.31 8.28 11.30
C PRO A 100 -12.32 9.72 11.85
N ALA A 101 -11.30 10.51 11.54
CA ALA A 101 -11.26 11.92 11.92
C ALA A 101 -12.37 12.74 11.25
N ILE A 102 -12.64 12.50 9.96
CA ILE A 102 -13.70 13.15 9.18
C ILE A 102 -15.07 12.83 9.77
N VAL A 103 -15.33 11.57 10.11
CA VAL A 103 -16.62 11.14 10.69
C VAL A 103 -16.82 11.73 12.09
N LEU A 104 -15.77 11.88 12.88
CA LEU A 104 -15.86 12.58 14.17
C LEU A 104 -16.21 14.06 14.02
N VAL A 105 -15.64 14.78 13.03
CA VAL A 105 -16.02 16.16 12.73
C VAL A 105 -17.51 16.23 12.40
N TYR A 106 -17.97 15.31 11.51
CA TYR A 106 -19.38 15.21 11.14
C TYR A 106 -20.28 14.96 12.35
N TYR A 107 -19.92 13.98 13.19
CA TYR A 107 -20.67 13.62 14.39
C TYR A 107 -20.79 14.78 15.39
N TYR A 108 -19.68 15.42 15.73
CA TYR A 108 -19.66 16.52 16.69
C TYR A 108 -20.41 17.75 16.19
N LYS A 109 -20.47 17.97 14.88
CA LYS A 109 -21.23 19.08 14.29
C LYS A 109 -22.74 18.79 14.26
N LYS A 110 -23.14 17.56 13.92
CA LYS A 110 -24.56 17.22 13.71
C LYS A 110 -25.29 16.78 14.99
N VAL A 111 -24.57 16.37 16.02
CA VAL A 111 -25.15 15.89 17.28
C VAL A 111 -24.88 16.91 18.40
N PRO A 112 -25.90 17.72 18.82
CA PRO A 112 -25.72 18.82 19.78
C PRO A 112 -25.18 18.40 21.15
N HIS A 113 -25.49 17.20 21.60
CA HIS A 113 -25.07 16.61 22.88
C HIS A 113 -24.24 15.35 22.65
N ALA A 114 -23.11 15.53 21.96
CA ALA A 114 -22.18 14.44 21.72
C ALA A 114 -21.64 13.86 23.03
N ASN A 115 -21.64 12.55 23.14
CA ASN A 115 -21.17 11.79 24.32
C ASN A 115 -20.21 10.66 23.90
N LEU A 116 -19.55 10.06 24.88
CA LEU A 116 -18.55 9.00 24.64
C LEU A 116 -19.13 7.81 23.86
N LYS A 117 -20.33 7.33 24.23
CA LYS A 117 -20.96 6.19 23.55
C LYS A 117 -21.24 6.50 22.08
N GLY A 118 -21.74 7.69 21.78
CA GLY A 118 -21.97 8.13 20.40
C GLY A 118 -20.67 8.34 19.61
N SER A 119 -19.61 8.86 20.26
CA SER A 119 -18.29 8.98 19.64
C SER A 119 -17.70 7.62 19.30
N LEU A 120 -17.80 6.63 20.18
CA LEU A 120 -17.37 5.26 19.92
C LEU A 120 -18.18 4.61 18.79
N LEU A 121 -19.50 4.84 18.75
CA LEU A 121 -20.33 4.36 17.64
C LEU A 121 -19.93 5.02 16.31
N ALA A 122 -19.68 6.33 16.31
CA ALA A 122 -19.22 7.06 15.13
C ALA A 122 -17.88 6.52 14.61
N LEU A 123 -16.95 6.24 15.52
CA LEU A 123 -15.67 5.59 15.19
C LEU A 123 -15.89 4.19 14.62
N PHE A 124 -16.71 3.37 15.25
CA PHE A 124 -17.01 2.04 14.73
C PHE A 124 -17.60 2.09 13.31
N LEU A 125 -18.55 2.99 13.08
CA LEU A 125 -19.12 3.21 11.75
C LEU A 125 -18.07 3.72 10.74
N SER A 126 -17.14 4.56 11.19
CA SER A 126 -16.03 5.02 10.32
C SER A 126 -15.11 3.89 9.89
N PHE A 127 -14.82 2.94 10.78
CA PHE A 127 -14.07 1.73 10.43
C PHE A 127 -14.82 0.88 9.39
N LEU A 128 -16.13 0.75 9.51
CA LEU A 128 -16.94 0.05 8.50
C LEU A 128 -16.86 0.76 7.14
N VAL A 129 -16.82 2.09 7.10
CA VAL A 129 -16.64 2.85 5.85
C VAL A 129 -15.25 2.58 5.26
N VAL A 130 -14.18 2.60 6.07
CA VAL A 130 -12.82 2.27 5.61
C VAL A 130 -12.77 0.85 5.03
N VAL A 131 -13.34 -0.13 5.74
CA VAL A 131 -13.42 -1.52 5.28
C VAL A 131 -14.22 -1.63 3.99
N ALA A 132 -15.37 -0.93 3.89
CA ALA A 132 -16.20 -0.93 2.69
C ALA A 132 -15.45 -0.34 1.47
N VAL A 133 -14.60 0.64 1.64
CA VAL A 133 -13.80 1.19 0.54
C VAL A 133 -12.64 0.26 0.20
N LEU A 134 -11.83 -0.14 1.19
CA LEU A 134 -10.60 -0.94 0.96
C LEU A 134 -10.90 -2.37 0.48
N TYR A 135 -11.87 -3.04 1.10
CA TYR A 135 -12.20 -4.44 0.84
C TYR A 135 -13.50 -4.63 0.04
N GLY A 136 -14.30 -3.58 -0.09
CA GLY A 136 -15.54 -3.59 -0.86
C GLY A 136 -15.37 -2.94 -2.23
N VAL A 137 -15.13 -1.63 -2.30
CA VAL A 137 -15.12 -0.90 -3.58
C VAL A 137 -13.93 -1.33 -4.45
N VAL A 138 -12.71 -1.30 -3.92
CA VAL A 138 -11.51 -1.56 -4.72
C VAL A 138 -11.50 -2.98 -5.31
N PRO A 139 -11.58 -4.07 -4.52
CA PRO A 139 -11.64 -5.42 -5.08
C PRO A 139 -13.00 -5.78 -5.65
N GLY A 140 -14.09 -5.18 -5.17
CA GLY A 140 -15.44 -5.49 -5.61
C GLY A 140 -15.73 -5.10 -7.05
N ILE A 141 -15.22 -3.96 -7.51
CA ILE A 141 -15.28 -3.55 -8.92
C ILE A 141 -14.60 -4.61 -9.79
N ILE A 142 -13.45 -5.11 -9.38
CA ILE A 142 -12.73 -6.18 -10.10
C ILE A 142 -13.54 -7.48 -10.11
N THR A 143 -14.12 -7.87 -8.96
CA THR A 143 -14.88 -9.11 -8.84
C THR A 143 -16.14 -9.09 -9.72
N VAL A 144 -16.96 -8.05 -9.63
CA VAL A 144 -18.19 -7.94 -10.43
C VAL A 144 -17.88 -7.72 -11.91
N GLY A 145 -16.91 -6.85 -12.21
CA GLY A 145 -16.47 -6.64 -13.59
C GLY A 145 -15.91 -7.91 -14.22
N GLY A 146 -15.14 -8.71 -13.47
CA GLY A 146 -14.64 -10.01 -13.90
C GLY A 146 -15.76 -11.01 -14.21
N TRP A 147 -16.86 -11.02 -13.43
CA TRP A 147 -18.03 -11.84 -13.76
C TRP A 147 -18.69 -11.41 -15.07
N PHE A 148 -18.81 -10.11 -15.33
CA PHE A 148 -19.29 -9.59 -16.60
C PHE A 148 -18.35 -10.00 -17.75
N GLU A 149 -17.05 -9.83 -17.56
CA GLU A 149 -16.05 -10.15 -18.58
C GLU A 149 -16.11 -11.64 -18.96
N LEU A 150 -16.12 -12.55 -17.99
CA LEU A 150 -16.25 -14.00 -18.25
C LEU A 150 -17.57 -14.34 -18.94
N PHE A 151 -18.66 -13.68 -18.57
CA PHE A 151 -19.96 -13.93 -19.22
C PHE A 151 -19.94 -13.49 -20.69
N PHE A 152 -19.46 -12.28 -20.97
CA PHE A 152 -19.47 -11.76 -22.34
C PHE A 152 -18.43 -12.47 -23.22
N VAL A 153 -17.24 -12.72 -22.74
CA VAL A 153 -16.16 -13.33 -23.53
C VAL A 153 -16.34 -14.85 -23.62
N ASN A 154 -16.38 -15.56 -22.48
CA ASN A 154 -16.40 -17.03 -22.50
C ASN A 154 -17.76 -17.61 -22.88
N THR A 155 -18.89 -16.96 -22.52
CA THR A 155 -20.24 -17.51 -22.79
C THR A 155 -20.80 -17.00 -24.12
N LEU A 156 -20.71 -15.67 -24.37
CA LEU A 156 -21.25 -15.07 -25.59
C LEU A 156 -20.23 -15.04 -26.75
N GLY A 157 -18.93 -15.21 -26.45
CA GLY A 157 -17.86 -15.20 -27.45
C GLY A 157 -17.57 -13.81 -28.02
N CYS A 158 -17.76 -12.76 -27.21
CA CYS A 158 -17.39 -11.40 -27.55
C CYS A 158 -15.88 -11.17 -27.45
N PRO A 159 -15.31 -10.14 -28.08
CA PRO A 159 -13.92 -9.76 -27.90
C PRO A 159 -13.56 -9.44 -26.44
N PHE A 160 -12.28 -9.58 -26.08
CA PHE A 160 -11.75 -9.20 -24.76
C PHE A 160 -12.14 -7.77 -24.38
N ASN A 161 -12.33 -7.54 -23.08
CA ASN A 161 -12.73 -6.28 -22.46
C ASN A 161 -14.17 -5.80 -22.79
N THR A 162 -14.96 -6.57 -23.55
CA THR A 162 -16.36 -6.22 -23.84
C THR A 162 -17.22 -6.25 -22.58
N GLY A 163 -17.06 -7.28 -21.74
CA GLY A 163 -17.80 -7.42 -20.49
C GLY A 163 -17.48 -6.30 -19.50
N GLU A 164 -16.22 -5.89 -19.41
CA GLU A 164 -15.78 -4.77 -18.59
C GLU A 164 -16.46 -3.45 -19.01
N ILE A 165 -16.47 -3.14 -20.31
CA ILE A 165 -17.12 -1.93 -20.84
C ILE A 165 -18.62 -1.93 -20.51
N VAL A 166 -19.32 -3.06 -20.74
CA VAL A 166 -20.75 -3.19 -20.41
C VAL A 166 -20.98 -3.03 -18.92
N TYR A 167 -20.12 -3.61 -18.08
CA TYR A 167 -20.19 -3.45 -16.62
C TYR A 167 -20.10 -1.99 -16.20
N ILE A 168 -19.11 -1.24 -16.71
CA ILE A 168 -18.92 0.18 -16.39
C ILE A 168 -20.17 0.99 -16.78
N ILE A 169 -20.74 0.73 -17.97
CA ILE A 169 -21.96 1.40 -18.43
C ILE A 169 -23.13 1.09 -17.46
N CYS A 170 -23.33 -0.17 -17.08
CA CYS A 170 -24.38 -0.58 -16.15
C CYS A 170 -24.20 0.02 -14.76
N LEU A 171 -22.97 0.07 -14.26
CA LEU A 171 -22.62 0.68 -12.97
C LEU A 171 -22.97 2.17 -12.96
N VAL A 172 -22.46 2.93 -13.93
CA VAL A 172 -22.73 4.37 -14.05
C VAL A 172 -24.22 4.65 -14.23
N ALA A 173 -24.91 3.91 -15.09
CA ALA A 173 -26.35 4.05 -15.31
C ALA A 173 -27.16 3.80 -14.04
N SER A 174 -26.81 2.77 -13.25
CA SER A 174 -27.50 2.45 -11.99
C SER A 174 -27.36 3.55 -10.94
N VAL A 175 -26.14 4.13 -10.81
CA VAL A 175 -25.88 5.23 -9.88
C VAL A 175 -26.59 6.52 -10.32
N ILE A 176 -26.53 6.86 -11.62
CA ILE A 176 -27.23 8.03 -12.17
C ILE A 176 -28.76 7.89 -11.99
N TRP A 177 -29.32 6.70 -12.25
CA TRP A 177 -30.74 6.45 -12.00
C TRP A 177 -31.09 6.66 -10.53
N GLY A 178 -30.26 6.16 -9.59
CA GLY A 178 -30.44 6.37 -8.17
C GLY A 178 -30.41 7.86 -7.76
N ILE A 179 -29.48 8.63 -8.33
CA ILE A 179 -29.39 10.08 -8.12
C ILE A 179 -30.68 10.77 -8.63
N TYR A 180 -31.14 10.43 -9.83
CA TYR A 180 -32.38 10.97 -10.41
C TYR A 180 -33.61 10.71 -9.52
N GLU A 181 -33.83 9.46 -9.08
CA GLU A 181 -34.98 9.09 -8.23
C GLU A 181 -34.90 9.74 -6.84
N THR A 182 -33.69 9.93 -6.29
CA THR A 182 -33.51 10.57 -4.98
C THR A 182 -33.59 12.11 -5.04
N CYS A 183 -33.22 12.75 -6.16
CA CYS A 183 -33.42 14.18 -6.39
C CYS A 183 -34.93 14.50 -6.52
N ASN A 184 -35.69 13.63 -7.16
CA ASN A 184 -37.16 13.76 -7.35
C ASN A 184 -37.93 13.01 -6.25
N ALA A 185 -37.43 12.98 -5.04
CA ALA A 185 -37.95 12.17 -3.96
C ALA A 185 -39.41 12.47 -3.64
N SER A 186 -40.23 11.45 -3.60
CA SER A 186 -41.64 11.47 -3.19
C SER A 186 -42.01 10.15 -2.51
N GLU A 187 -43.10 10.10 -1.78
CA GLU A 187 -43.61 8.84 -1.20
C GLU A 187 -43.96 7.80 -2.26
N LYS A 188 -44.35 8.24 -3.46
CA LYS A 188 -44.70 7.35 -4.58
C LYS A 188 -43.50 6.63 -5.21
N ASN A 189 -42.29 7.23 -5.18
CA ASN A 189 -41.09 6.65 -5.77
C ASN A 189 -40.07 6.08 -4.75
N GLU A 190 -40.46 5.98 -3.46
CA GLU A 190 -39.56 5.45 -2.40
C GLU A 190 -39.01 4.06 -2.73
N LYS A 191 -39.82 3.16 -3.28
CA LYS A 191 -39.42 1.83 -3.72
C LYS A 191 -38.36 1.91 -4.84
N LYS A 192 -38.54 2.80 -5.83
CA LYS A 192 -37.60 2.99 -6.93
C LYS A 192 -36.24 3.53 -6.42
N GLN A 193 -36.28 4.49 -5.48
CA GLN A 193 -35.07 4.98 -4.81
C GLN A 193 -34.29 3.85 -4.13
N ASN A 194 -35.02 2.96 -3.41
CA ASN A 194 -34.41 1.83 -2.70
C ASN A 194 -33.80 0.81 -3.68
N ILE A 195 -34.52 0.47 -4.75
CA ILE A 195 -34.04 -0.45 -5.81
C ILE A 195 -32.78 0.11 -6.45
N ALA A 196 -32.83 1.38 -6.89
CA ALA A 196 -31.68 2.01 -7.54
C ALA A 196 -30.46 2.12 -6.62
N PHE A 197 -30.68 2.40 -5.33
CA PHE A 197 -29.64 2.44 -4.32
C PHE A 197 -29.00 1.06 -4.10
N VAL A 198 -29.81 0.01 -3.92
CA VAL A 198 -29.34 -1.37 -3.74
C VAL A 198 -28.60 -1.86 -4.99
N LEU A 199 -29.12 -1.53 -6.18
CA LEU A 199 -28.45 -1.87 -7.44
C LEU A 199 -27.11 -1.16 -7.58
N GLY A 200 -27.02 0.16 -7.36
CA GLY A 200 -25.77 0.90 -7.41
C GLY A 200 -24.75 0.41 -6.39
N PHE A 201 -25.18 0.11 -5.16
CA PHE A 201 -24.34 -0.44 -4.11
C PHE A 201 -23.83 -1.85 -4.46
N GLY A 202 -24.67 -2.68 -5.06
CA GLY A 202 -24.30 -4.02 -5.55
C GLY A 202 -23.35 -3.96 -6.74
N MET A 203 -23.63 -3.08 -7.71
CA MET A 203 -22.77 -2.92 -8.89
C MET A 203 -21.39 -2.38 -8.53
N LEU A 204 -21.22 -1.57 -7.46
CA LEU A 204 -19.91 -1.18 -6.92
C LEU A 204 -19.14 -2.36 -6.31
N GLY A 205 -19.77 -3.53 -6.17
CA GLY A 205 -19.10 -4.71 -5.65
C GLY A 205 -18.93 -4.75 -4.14
N ILE A 206 -19.34 -3.69 -3.40
CA ILE A 206 -19.12 -3.56 -1.95
C ILE A 206 -19.52 -4.81 -1.15
N PRO A 207 -20.68 -5.48 -1.45
CA PRO A 207 -21.11 -6.66 -0.68
C PRO A 207 -20.43 -7.96 -1.12
N PHE A 208 -19.70 -7.98 -2.25
CA PHE A 208 -19.14 -9.19 -2.85
C PHE A 208 -17.65 -9.35 -2.49
N TYR A 209 -17.40 -9.84 -1.29
CA TYR A 209 -16.04 -10.09 -0.83
C TYR A 209 -15.62 -11.55 -1.06
N GLY A 210 -14.43 -11.76 -1.62
CA GLY A 210 -13.89 -13.08 -1.91
C GLY A 210 -14.05 -13.48 -3.39
N TYR A 211 -14.24 -14.75 -3.66
CA TYR A 211 -14.33 -15.31 -5.02
C TYR A 211 -15.37 -16.43 -5.11
N GLY A 212 -15.78 -16.75 -6.34
CA GLY A 212 -16.71 -17.84 -6.61
C GLY A 212 -18.12 -17.64 -6.04
N TRP A 213 -18.81 -18.76 -5.84
CA TRP A 213 -20.18 -18.78 -5.35
C TRP A 213 -20.36 -18.25 -3.93
N THR A 214 -19.34 -18.39 -3.07
CA THR A 214 -19.38 -17.89 -1.70
C THR A 214 -19.47 -16.36 -1.67
N ALA A 215 -18.69 -15.67 -2.51
CA ALA A 215 -18.77 -14.22 -2.64
C ALA A 215 -20.15 -13.78 -3.19
N ALA A 216 -20.68 -14.48 -4.18
CA ALA A 216 -22.01 -14.17 -4.75
C ALA A 216 -23.12 -14.33 -3.70
N ILE A 217 -23.17 -15.45 -2.98
CA ILE A 217 -24.21 -15.74 -1.98
C ILE A 217 -24.15 -14.76 -0.81
N THR A 218 -22.95 -14.52 -0.25
CA THR A 218 -22.78 -13.56 0.86
C THR A 218 -23.16 -12.15 0.43
N GLY A 219 -22.78 -11.74 -0.79
CA GLY A 219 -23.14 -10.45 -1.35
C GLY A 219 -24.66 -10.29 -1.52
N ILE A 220 -25.35 -11.30 -2.03
CA ILE A 220 -26.83 -11.28 -2.15
C ILE A 220 -27.48 -11.15 -0.77
N ILE A 221 -26.99 -11.88 0.24
CA ILE A 221 -27.50 -11.76 1.61
C ILE A 221 -27.36 -10.33 2.13
N VAL A 222 -26.20 -9.71 1.93
CA VAL A 222 -25.96 -8.31 2.33
C VAL A 222 -26.92 -7.35 1.60
N LEU A 223 -27.17 -7.54 0.30
CA LEU A 223 -28.11 -6.72 -0.47
C LEU A 223 -29.55 -6.89 0.03
N VAL A 224 -29.94 -8.10 0.41
CA VAL A 224 -31.27 -8.37 1.00
C VAL A 224 -31.39 -7.68 2.36
N ILE A 225 -30.38 -7.76 3.21
CA ILE A 225 -30.37 -7.04 4.50
C ILE A 225 -30.48 -5.52 4.25
N LEU A 226 -29.69 -4.98 3.31
CA LEU A 226 -29.74 -3.56 2.95
C LEU A 226 -31.15 -3.14 2.47
N TRP A 227 -31.79 -3.98 1.65
CA TRP A 227 -33.15 -3.75 1.21
C TRP A 227 -34.14 -3.60 2.38
N PHE A 228 -34.07 -4.49 3.38
CA PHE A 228 -34.93 -4.41 4.57
C PHE A 228 -34.60 -3.16 5.42
N VAL A 229 -33.31 -2.81 5.58
CA VAL A 229 -32.90 -1.60 6.31
C VAL A 229 -33.44 -0.33 5.63
N LEU A 230 -33.35 -0.24 4.29
CA LEU A 230 -33.86 0.90 3.52
C LEU A 230 -35.40 0.99 3.57
N GLY A 231 -36.10 -0.14 3.69
CA GLY A 231 -37.56 -0.20 3.82
C GLY A 231 -38.08 0.05 5.24
N TYR A 232 -37.17 0.02 6.25
CA TYR A 232 -37.58 0.17 7.65
C TYR A 232 -37.98 1.62 7.98
N LYS A 233 -39.16 1.78 8.61
CA LYS A 233 -39.70 3.08 9.03
C LYS A 233 -39.77 3.16 10.55
N ARG A 234 -39.34 4.30 11.09
CA ARG A 234 -39.39 4.59 12.53
C ARG A 234 -40.38 5.71 12.80
N LYS A 235 -41.11 5.61 13.92
CA LYS A 235 -41.93 6.71 14.42
C LYS A 235 -41.03 7.85 14.94
N GLN A 236 -41.17 9.02 14.37
CA GLN A 236 -40.42 10.24 14.80
C GLN A 236 -41.40 11.38 15.01
N GLU A 237 -41.11 12.24 15.98
CA GLU A 237 -41.81 13.50 16.16
C GLU A 237 -41.38 14.49 15.08
N VAL A 238 -42.35 14.96 14.30
CA VAL A 238 -42.14 15.97 13.26
C VAL A 238 -42.89 17.24 13.67
N VAL A 239 -42.24 18.38 13.60
CA VAL A 239 -42.87 19.70 13.76
C VAL A 239 -43.68 19.97 12.50
N THR A 240 -45.01 19.94 12.60
CA THR A 240 -45.92 20.16 11.47
C THR A 240 -46.41 21.58 11.29
N GLY A 241 -46.04 22.48 12.20
CA GLY A 241 -46.37 23.90 12.18
C GLY A 241 -46.16 24.54 13.55
N VAL A 242 -46.31 25.85 13.63
CA VAL A 242 -46.37 26.61 14.88
C VAL A 242 -47.81 27.05 15.09
N ASP A 243 -48.34 26.83 16.26
CA ASP A 243 -49.67 27.34 16.60
C ASP A 243 -49.62 28.88 16.66
N GLU A 244 -50.30 29.53 15.72
CA GLU A 244 -50.29 31.02 15.60
C GLU A 244 -50.81 31.74 16.86
N SER A 245 -51.61 31.02 17.69
CA SER A 245 -52.16 31.61 18.91
C SER A 245 -51.29 31.47 20.15
N THR A 246 -50.42 30.41 20.20
CA THR A 246 -49.61 30.08 21.39
C THR A 246 -48.13 30.11 21.13
N GLY A 247 -47.66 30.23 19.89
CA GLY A 247 -46.25 30.17 19.50
C GLY A 247 -45.58 28.80 19.73
N ILE A 248 -46.36 27.78 20.11
CA ILE A 248 -45.89 26.43 20.41
C ILE A 248 -45.81 25.57 19.15
N ALA A 249 -44.69 24.88 18.94
CA ALA A 249 -44.52 23.98 17.82
C ALA A 249 -45.50 22.75 17.91
N LYS A 250 -46.40 22.61 16.95
CA LYS A 250 -47.25 21.42 16.81
C LYS A 250 -46.41 20.24 16.38
N LYS A 251 -46.28 19.25 17.24
CA LYS A 251 -45.57 18.01 16.99
C LYS A 251 -46.55 16.88 16.65
N LYS A 252 -46.27 16.15 15.57
CA LYS A 252 -47.02 14.93 15.16
C LYS A 252 -46.09 13.74 15.01
N MET A 253 -46.46 12.59 15.52
CA MET A 253 -45.76 11.34 15.28
C MET A 253 -46.01 10.88 13.85
N GLN A 254 -44.95 10.79 13.05
CA GLN A 254 -45.00 10.35 11.68
C GLN A 254 -44.02 9.17 11.48
N LEU A 255 -44.40 8.20 10.64
CA LEU A 255 -43.53 7.09 10.21
C LEU A 255 -42.59 7.60 9.11
N LEU A 256 -41.34 7.79 9.45
CA LEU A 256 -40.31 8.22 8.52
C LEU A 256 -39.31 7.07 8.23
N PRO A 257 -38.82 6.99 6.99
CA PRO A 257 -37.77 6.01 6.67
C PRO A 257 -36.52 6.23 7.55
N LEU A 258 -35.89 5.14 7.95
CA LEU A 258 -34.66 5.21 8.76
C LEU A 258 -33.57 5.98 8.02
N ILE A 259 -33.44 5.78 6.71
CA ILE A 259 -32.49 6.46 5.83
C ILE A 259 -33.28 7.38 4.91
N SER A 260 -33.11 8.69 5.09
CA SER A 260 -33.82 9.71 4.30
C SER A 260 -33.37 9.72 2.83
N ALA A 261 -34.22 10.24 1.93
CA ALA A 261 -33.86 10.41 0.52
C ALA A 261 -32.62 11.30 0.33
N ARG A 262 -32.45 12.35 1.17
CA ARG A 262 -31.25 13.20 1.14
C ARG A 262 -29.99 12.39 1.43
N VAL A 263 -30.00 11.53 2.45
CA VAL A 263 -28.84 10.67 2.79
C VAL A 263 -28.53 9.71 1.65
N LYS A 264 -29.54 9.07 1.06
CA LYS A 264 -29.37 8.22 -0.12
C LYS A 264 -28.78 8.99 -1.30
N ASN A 265 -29.28 10.18 -1.58
CA ASN A 265 -28.78 11.06 -2.65
C ASN A 265 -27.32 11.44 -2.44
N THR A 266 -26.98 11.95 -1.23
CA THR A 266 -25.60 12.31 -0.90
C THR A 266 -24.65 11.10 -1.00
N ALA A 267 -25.08 9.92 -0.54
CA ALA A 267 -24.29 8.69 -0.66
C ALA A 267 -24.04 8.31 -2.12
N LEU A 268 -25.07 8.35 -2.98
CA LEU A 268 -24.94 8.07 -4.41
C LEU A 268 -24.05 9.08 -5.15
N LEU A 269 -24.16 10.37 -4.79
CA LEU A 269 -23.26 11.40 -5.31
C LEU A 269 -21.82 11.18 -4.86
N CYS A 270 -21.61 10.80 -3.59
CA CYS A 270 -20.30 10.43 -3.10
C CYS A 270 -19.73 9.19 -3.81
N MET A 271 -20.56 8.17 -4.04
CA MET A 271 -20.18 6.98 -4.81
C MET A 271 -19.77 7.36 -6.24
N LEU A 272 -20.56 8.17 -6.94
CA LEU A 272 -20.26 8.63 -8.30
C LEU A 272 -18.93 9.39 -8.34
N MET A 273 -18.74 10.32 -7.41
CA MET A 273 -17.51 11.13 -7.36
C MET A 273 -16.27 10.34 -6.97
N LEU A 274 -16.42 9.38 -6.05
CA LEU A 274 -15.34 8.45 -5.72
C LEU A 274 -14.95 7.62 -6.94
N MET A 275 -15.91 7.12 -7.71
CA MET A 275 -15.66 6.40 -8.96
C MET A 275 -14.97 7.26 -10.01
N ILE A 276 -15.40 8.52 -10.18
CA ILE A 276 -14.75 9.46 -11.10
C ILE A 276 -13.28 9.69 -10.69
N GLY A 277 -13.01 9.88 -9.40
CA GLY A 277 -11.62 9.96 -8.90
C GLY A 277 -10.84 8.66 -9.11
N TYR A 278 -11.45 7.53 -8.78
CA TYR A 278 -10.85 6.20 -8.93
C TYR A 278 -10.64 5.79 -10.40
N SER A 279 -11.39 6.36 -11.34
CA SER A 279 -11.26 6.07 -12.78
C SER A 279 -9.88 6.42 -13.37
N SER A 280 -9.01 7.10 -12.61
CA SER A 280 -7.59 7.26 -12.96
C SER A 280 -6.88 5.93 -13.23
N TYR A 281 -7.32 4.82 -12.59
CA TYR A 281 -6.82 3.47 -12.88
C TYR A 281 -7.17 2.97 -14.29
N ALA A 282 -8.23 3.47 -14.92
CA ALA A 282 -8.53 3.14 -16.31
C ALA A 282 -7.41 3.59 -17.27
N LEU A 283 -6.68 4.65 -16.93
CA LEU A 283 -5.52 5.10 -17.71
C LEU A 283 -4.39 4.06 -17.70
N ILE A 284 -4.24 3.33 -16.57
CA ILE A 284 -3.25 2.26 -16.47
C ILE A 284 -3.58 1.14 -17.46
N VAL A 285 -4.83 0.68 -17.50
CA VAL A 285 -5.28 -0.36 -18.44
C VAL A 285 -5.10 0.08 -19.90
N ILE A 286 -5.52 1.32 -20.22
CA ILE A 286 -5.39 1.89 -21.58
C ILE A 286 -3.91 1.98 -21.99
N ARG A 287 -3.03 2.40 -21.09
CA ARG A 287 -1.59 2.53 -21.37
C ARG A 287 -0.92 1.18 -21.48
N SER A 288 -1.24 0.23 -20.59
CA SER A 288 -0.73 -1.14 -20.65
C SER A 288 -1.13 -1.83 -21.96
N SER A 289 -2.38 -1.68 -22.40
CA SER A 289 -2.84 -2.24 -23.68
C SER A 289 -2.08 -1.71 -24.92
N ALA A 290 -1.38 -0.59 -24.80
CA ALA A 290 -0.50 -0.06 -25.84
C ALA A 290 0.91 -0.68 -25.84
N ASN A 291 1.19 -1.63 -24.93
CA ASN A 291 2.46 -2.35 -24.79
C ASN A 291 3.69 -1.43 -24.73
N PRO A 292 3.78 -0.49 -23.77
CA PRO A 292 4.94 0.36 -23.61
C PRO A 292 6.20 -0.47 -23.30
N PRO A 293 7.41 0.05 -23.51
CA PRO A 293 8.66 -0.64 -23.20
C PRO A 293 8.79 -1.06 -21.72
N MET A 294 8.10 -0.35 -20.83
CA MET A 294 8.00 -0.59 -19.41
C MET A 294 6.53 -0.73 -19.00
N ASP A 295 6.08 -1.95 -18.81
CA ASP A 295 4.70 -2.29 -18.51
C ASP A 295 4.62 -3.23 -17.30
N GLN A 296 4.83 -2.68 -16.10
CA GLN A 296 4.91 -3.47 -14.86
C GLN A 296 3.58 -4.18 -14.55
N ASN A 297 3.66 -5.51 -14.43
CA ASN A 297 2.55 -6.44 -14.24
C ASN A 297 1.54 -6.50 -15.40
N SER A 298 1.75 -5.82 -16.50
CA SER A 298 0.89 -5.80 -17.69
C SER A 298 -0.62 -5.80 -17.38
N PRO A 299 -1.13 -4.74 -16.69
CA PRO A 299 -2.53 -4.68 -16.26
C PRO A 299 -3.47 -4.30 -17.42
N GLU A 300 -3.51 -5.11 -18.48
CA GLU A 300 -4.23 -4.84 -19.72
C GLU A 300 -5.70 -5.29 -19.73
N ASP A 301 -6.14 -5.98 -18.67
CA ASP A 301 -7.53 -6.40 -18.46
C ASP A 301 -7.90 -6.38 -16.97
N ILE A 302 -9.17 -6.65 -16.66
CA ILE A 302 -9.69 -6.56 -15.30
C ILE A 302 -9.03 -7.57 -14.32
N PHE A 303 -8.57 -8.73 -14.80
CA PHE A 303 -7.95 -9.76 -13.95
C PHE A 303 -6.50 -9.37 -13.60
N THR A 304 -5.73 -8.96 -14.60
CA THR A 304 -4.36 -8.47 -14.42
C THR A 304 -4.33 -7.16 -13.63
N LEU A 305 -5.30 -6.26 -13.86
CA LEU A 305 -5.52 -5.08 -13.02
C LEU A 305 -5.82 -5.47 -11.57
N GLY A 306 -6.62 -6.53 -11.35
CA GLY A 306 -6.89 -7.06 -10.01
C GLY A 306 -5.64 -7.50 -9.27
N SER A 307 -4.76 -8.24 -9.93
CA SER A 307 -3.46 -8.68 -9.37
C SER A 307 -2.52 -7.50 -9.10
N TYR A 308 -2.51 -6.49 -9.97
CA TYR A 308 -1.78 -5.25 -9.78
C TYR A 308 -2.26 -4.48 -8.54
N LEU A 309 -3.58 -4.32 -8.36
CA LEU A 309 -4.17 -3.58 -7.24
C LEU A 309 -4.02 -4.31 -5.90
N SER A 310 -4.15 -5.63 -5.89
CA SER A 310 -3.98 -6.44 -4.68
C SER A 310 -2.51 -6.63 -4.28
N ARG A 311 -1.57 -6.19 -5.10
CA ARG A 311 -0.13 -6.31 -4.86
C ARG A 311 0.31 -7.75 -4.56
N ASP A 312 -0.22 -8.69 -5.31
CA ASP A 312 -0.01 -10.13 -5.12
C ASP A 312 1.48 -10.53 -5.05
N GLN A 313 2.33 -9.80 -5.76
CA GLN A 313 3.79 -10.02 -5.79
C GLN A 313 4.49 -9.86 -4.42
N TYR A 314 3.86 -9.17 -3.44
CA TYR A 314 4.45 -8.95 -2.11
C TYR A 314 4.01 -9.98 -1.07
N GLY A 315 3.16 -10.93 -1.45
CA GLY A 315 2.63 -11.96 -0.57
C GLY A 315 1.68 -11.47 0.52
N ASP A 316 1.18 -12.40 1.31
CA ASP A 316 0.25 -12.13 2.41
C ASP A 316 0.97 -12.04 3.76
N ARG A 317 0.45 -11.16 4.64
CA ARG A 317 0.92 -11.01 6.02
C ARG A 317 -0.23 -11.26 6.98
N PRO A 318 -0.07 -12.18 7.94
CA PRO A 318 -1.13 -12.42 8.94
C PRO A 318 -1.23 -11.22 9.88
N LEU A 319 -2.45 -10.70 10.10
CA LEU A 319 -2.67 -9.53 10.96
C LEU A 319 -3.25 -9.89 12.32
N PHE A 320 -4.32 -10.70 12.33
CA PHE A 320 -5.07 -11.02 13.55
C PHE A 320 -4.94 -12.47 13.98
N TYR A 321 -4.79 -13.39 13.04
CA TYR A 321 -4.62 -14.81 13.28
C TYR A 321 -3.80 -15.43 12.15
N GLY A 322 -2.83 -16.27 12.47
CA GLY A 322 -2.00 -16.96 11.52
C GLY A 322 -0.72 -17.55 12.10
N GLN A 323 0.17 -17.97 11.24
CA GLN A 323 1.41 -18.64 11.59
C GLN A 323 2.41 -17.73 12.31
N ALA A 324 3.25 -18.35 13.13
CA ALA A 324 4.52 -17.78 13.60
C ALA A 324 5.68 -18.25 12.73
N TYR A 325 6.86 -17.66 12.90
CA TYR A 325 8.07 -17.97 12.10
C TYR A 325 8.53 -19.44 12.22
N THR A 326 8.19 -20.13 13.29
CA THR A 326 8.50 -21.55 13.53
C THR A 326 7.39 -22.50 13.12
N SER A 327 6.21 -21.98 12.73
CA SER A 327 5.06 -22.81 12.38
C SER A 327 5.35 -23.72 11.19
N GLN A 328 4.91 -24.95 11.30
CA GLN A 328 5.05 -25.95 10.23
C GLN A 328 3.78 -26.01 9.38
N VAL A 329 3.94 -26.28 8.11
CA VAL A 329 2.81 -26.53 7.20
C VAL A 329 2.12 -27.82 7.62
N ALA A 330 0.79 -27.80 7.72
CA ALA A 330 0.02 -29.00 7.99
C ALA A 330 0.22 -30.02 6.85
N LEU A 331 0.44 -31.25 7.21
CA LEU A 331 0.68 -32.35 6.26
C LEU A 331 -0.45 -33.38 6.35
N GLU A 332 -0.75 -34.01 5.22
CA GLU A 332 -1.65 -35.14 5.13
C GLU A 332 -1.03 -36.29 4.34
N VAL A 333 -1.42 -37.53 4.66
CA VAL A 333 -0.96 -38.73 3.96
C VAL A 333 -1.90 -38.97 2.79
N ASP A 334 -1.35 -38.92 1.57
CA ASP A 334 -2.05 -39.27 0.34
C ASP A 334 -1.34 -40.47 -0.29
N GLY A 335 -1.91 -41.67 -0.11
CA GLY A 335 -1.25 -42.93 -0.46
C GLY A 335 0.01 -43.16 0.36
N ASN A 336 1.17 -43.22 -0.30
CA ASN A 336 2.49 -43.37 0.32
C ASN A 336 3.28 -42.07 0.40
N MET A 337 2.67 -40.94 0.02
CA MET A 337 3.33 -39.63 0.03
C MET A 337 2.75 -38.74 1.10
N CYS A 338 3.62 -37.97 1.75
CA CYS A 338 3.26 -36.92 2.67
C CYS A 338 3.18 -35.60 1.89
N LYS A 339 1.97 -35.02 1.83
CA LYS A 339 1.71 -33.80 1.05
C LYS A 339 1.30 -32.63 1.95
N PRO A 340 1.71 -31.40 1.62
CA PRO A 340 1.25 -30.21 2.33
C PRO A 340 -0.25 -29.98 2.08
N VAL A 341 -0.98 -29.66 3.14
CA VAL A 341 -2.38 -29.28 3.07
C VAL A 341 -2.45 -27.86 2.54
N MET A 342 -3.16 -27.66 1.43
CA MET A 342 -3.37 -26.37 0.81
C MET A 342 -4.85 -26.03 0.74
N LYS A 343 -5.17 -24.79 1.01
CA LYS A 343 -6.49 -24.23 0.75
C LYS A 343 -6.51 -23.63 -0.65
N GLU A 344 -7.41 -24.10 -1.48
CA GLU A 344 -7.63 -23.54 -2.81
C GLU A 344 -8.04 -22.05 -2.70
N GLY A 345 -7.37 -21.21 -3.46
CA GLY A 345 -7.58 -19.77 -3.51
C GLY A 345 -8.36 -19.32 -4.75
N ALA A 346 -8.32 -18.01 -5.01
CA ALA A 346 -8.98 -17.43 -6.18
C ALA A 346 -8.35 -17.99 -7.49
N PRO A 347 -9.17 -18.25 -8.53
CA PRO A 347 -8.66 -18.65 -9.82
C PRO A 347 -7.86 -17.52 -10.48
N VAL A 348 -6.76 -17.88 -11.14
CA VAL A 348 -5.96 -16.99 -11.96
C VAL A 348 -6.38 -17.20 -13.42
N TYR A 349 -7.02 -16.17 -13.98
CA TYR A 349 -7.47 -16.20 -15.37
C TYR A 349 -6.39 -15.67 -16.30
N GLN A 350 -6.28 -16.31 -17.47
CA GLN A 350 -5.39 -15.88 -18.53
C GLN A 350 -6.10 -15.91 -19.87
N ARG A 351 -5.71 -15.00 -20.77
CA ARG A 351 -6.19 -14.99 -22.15
C ARG A 351 -5.66 -16.21 -22.89
N LYS A 352 -6.53 -16.92 -23.61
CA LYS A 352 -6.11 -18.02 -24.47
C LYS A 352 -5.55 -17.47 -25.78
N GLU A 353 -4.35 -17.91 -26.15
CA GLU A 353 -3.79 -17.63 -27.46
C GLU A 353 -4.61 -18.35 -28.54
N LYS A 354 -4.95 -17.61 -29.60
CA LYS A 354 -5.72 -18.14 -30.73
C LYS A 354 -4.85 -19.06 -31.59
N ALA A 355 -5.32 -20.26 -31.83
CA ALA A 355 -4.67 -21.16 -32.81
C ALA A 355 -4.96 -20.75 -34.25
N SER A 356 -6.07 -20.01 -34.50
CA SER A 356 -6.43 -19.47 -35.80
C SER A 356 -7.16 -18.10 -35.64
N ALA A 357 -7.19 -17.30 -36.73
CA ALA A 357 -7.86 -16.00 -36.72
C ALA A 357 -9.37 -16.08 -36.48
N ASP A 358 -9.99 -17.22 -36.77
CA ASP A 358 -11.43 -17.44 -36.58
C ASP A 358 -11.81 -17.91 -35.18
N GLU A 359 -10.83 -18.24 -34.33
CA GLU A 359 -11.09 -18.67 -32.97
C GLU A 359 -11.56 -17.49 -32.13
N LYS A 360 -12.65 -17.71 -31.34
CA LYS A 360 -13.19 -16.71 -30.42
C LYS A 360 -12.25 -16.48 -29.24
N ASP A 361 -12.27 -15.24 -28.76
CA ASP A 361 -11.59 -14.90 -27.52
C ASP A 361 -12.14 -15.71 -26.34
N SER A 362 -11.26 -16.14 -25.45
CA SER A 362 -11.66 -16.85 -24.23
C SER A 362 -10.60 -16.74 -23.15
N TYR A 363 -11.06 -16.75 -21.90
CA TYR A 363 -10.19 -16.91 -20.73
C TYR A 363 -10.21 -18.35 -20.24
N PHE A 364 -9.09 -18.81 -19.72
CA PHE A 364 -9.03 -20.09 -19.01
C PHE A 364 -8.36 -19.92 -17.66
N VAL A 365 -8.59 -20.84 -16.73
CA VAL A 365 -7.93 -20.87 -15.42
C VAL A 365 -6.60 -21.59 -15.57
N VAL A 366 -5.51 -20.89 -15.34
CA VAL A 366 -4.16 -21.46 -15.43
C VAL A 366 -3.73 -22.07 -14.09
N SER A 367 -4.13 -21.46 -12.98
CA SER A 367 -3.79 -21.90 -11.62
C SER A 367 -4.77 -21.30 -10.62
N HIS A 368 -4.60 -21.64 -9.34
CA HIS A 368 -5.31 -21.02 -8.22
C HIS A 368 -4.30 -20.42 -7.25
N LYS A 369 -4.66 -19.31 -6.59
CA LYS A 369 -3.85 -18.67 -5.53
C LYS A 369 -3.92 -19.50 -4.25
N ASN A 370 -3.33 -20.71 -4.27
CA ASN A 370 -3.36 -21.63 -3.17
C ASN A 370 -2.55 -21.12 -1.98
N LYS A 371 -3.05 -21.39 -0.77
CA LYS A 371 -2.38 -21.01 0.48
C LYS A 371 -2.13 -22.23 1.33
N TYR A 372 -0.91 -22.35 1.87
CA TYR A 372 -0.61 -23.39 2.84
C TYR A 372 -1.43 -23.21 4.11
N ILE A 373 -1.91 -24.32 4.66
CA ILE A 373 -2.50 -24.37 6.00
C ILE A 373 -1.37 -24.70 6.96
N TYR A 374 -1.23 -23.89 8.02
CA TYR A 374 -0.22 -24.13 9.04
C TYR A 374 -0.83 -24.92 10.21
N ALA A 375 -0.08 -25.89 10.72
CA ALA A 375 -0.51 -26.71 11.86
C ALA A 375 -0.60 -25.89 13.15
N GLN A 376 0.30 -24.94 13.34
CA GLN A 376 0.32 -24.05 14.50
C GLN A 376 -0.01 -22.62 14.07
N ASN A 377 -0.95 -21.99 14.77
CA ASN A 377 -1.32 -20.61 14.55
C ASN A 377 -1.45 -19.87 15.89
N MET A 378 -1.29 -18.56 15.88
CA MET A 378 -1.42 -17.71 17.04
C MET A 378 -2.29 -16.48 16.77
N LEU A 379 -2.78 -15.86 17.83
CA LEU A 379 -3.47 -14.57 17.74
C LEU A 379 -2.47 -13.43 17.58
N PHE A 380 -2.80 -12.47 16.71
CA PHE A 380 -2.01 -11.25 16.50
C PHE A 380 -0.52 -11.56 16.23
N PRO A 381 -0.19 -12.40 15.21
CA PRO A 381 1.18 -12.83 14.97
C PRO A 381 2.04 -11.67 14.45
N ARG A 382 3.10 -11.33 15.18
CA ARG A 382 4.06 -10.29 14.81
C ARG A 382 5.37 -10.87 14.30
N MET A 383 5.79 -12.02 14.84
CA MET A 383 6.94 -12.79 14.36
C MET A 383 6.44 -13.93 13.46
N TYR A 384 6.09 -13.64 12.22
CA TYR A 384 5.39 -14.60 11.33
C TYR A 384 6.26 -15.18 10.21
N SER A 385 7.37 -14.53 9.86
CA SER A 385 8.15 -14.86 8.67
C SER A 385 9.29 -15.84 8.98
N SER A 386 9.23 -17.05 8.46
CA SER A 386 10.28 -18.05 8.62
C SER A 386 11.63 -17.62 7.99
N ALA A 387 11.59 -16.80 6.94
CA ALA A 387 12.79 -16.24 6.32
C ALA A 387 13.56 -15.26 7.25
N HIS A 388 12.93 -14.73 8.28
CA HIS A 388 13.52 -13.80 9.24
C HIS A 388 13.71 -14.43 10.63
N ALA A 389 13.68 -15.76 10.74
CA ALA A 389 13.76 -16.46 12.03
C ALA A 389 14.96 -16.02 12.86
N GLN A 390 16.17 -16.01 12.29
CA GLN A 390 17.38 -15.59 12.97
C GLN A 390 17.31 -14.11 13.42
N ALA A 391 16.79 -13.23 12.58
CA ALA A 391 16.68 -11.81 12.90
C ALA A 391 15.70 -11.54 14.06
N TYR A 392 14.64 -12.36 14.22
CA TYR A 392 13.77 -12.29 15.41
C TYR A 392 14.51 -12.74 16.67
N GLU A 393 15.25 -13.84 16.60
CA GLU A 393 16.04 -14.36 17.72
C GLU A 393 17.10 -13.35 18.17
N ASP A 394 17.84 -12.74 17.21
CA ASP A 394 18.86 -11.74 17.48
C ASP A 394 18.26 -10.49 18.13
N TRP A 395 17.16 -9.96 17.60
CA TRP A 395 16.49 -8.78 18.16
C TRP A 395 15.96 -9.01 19.57
N MET A 396 15.43 -10.21 19.83
CA MET A 396 14.83 -10.55 21.12
C MET A 396 15.87 -10.99 22.16
N GLY A 397 17.12 -11.25 21.75
CA GLY A 397 18.13 -11.85 22.61
C GLY A 397 17.82 -13.30 22.98
N GLY A 398 17.17 -14.00 22.05
CA GLY A 398 16.62 -15.33 22.22
C GLY A 398 15.12 -15.32 22.54
N VAL A 399 14.41 -16.32 22.05
CA VAL A 399 12.98 -16.55 22.28
C VAL A 399 12.82 -17.84 23.09
N GLU A 400 12.27 -17.75 24.29
CA GLU A 400 12.05 -18.94 25.14
C GLU A 400 11.01 -19.86 24.52
N GLY A 401 9.87 -19.34 24.13
CA GLY A 401 8.81 -20.05 23.42
C GLY A 401 8.16 -21.18 24.23
N THR A 402 7.29 -21.93 23.56
CA THR A 402 6.61 -23.13 24.09
C THR A 402 6.73 -24.26 23.08
N GLU A 403 7.12 -25.45 23.54
CA GLU A 403 7.18 -26.64 22.69
C GLU A 403 5.78 -27.20 22.46
N ILE A 404 5.41 -27.35 21.18
CA ILE A 404 4.11 -27.89 20.75
C ILE A 404 4.37 -29.10 19.86
N PRO A 405 3.66 -30.23 20.10
CA PRO A 405 3.82 -31.41 19.24
C PRO A 405 3.30 -31.14 17.83
N TYR A 406 4.03 -31.65 16.83
CA TYR A 406 3.67 -31.60 15.44
C TYR A 406 3.83 -33.00 14.84
N ASP A 407 2.81 -33.47 14.14
CA ASP A 407 2.82 -34.74 13.44
C ASP A 407 3.27 -34.53 11.98
N ARG A 408 4.43 -35.09 11.64
CA ARG A 408 4.96 -35.13 10.30
C ARG A 408 4.65 -36.48 9.66
N CYS A 409 3.38 -36.68 9.29
CA CYS A 409 2.91 -37.94 8.67
C CYS A 409 3.30 -39.22 9.44
N GLY A 410 3.08 -39.21 10.78
CA GLY A 410 3.35 -40.34 11.69
C GLY A 410 4.66 -40.22 12.45
N GLU A 411 5.51 -39.24 12.15
CA GLU A 411 6.65 -38.87 12.98
C GLU A 411 6.30 -37.68 13.86
N SER A 412 6.19 -37.89 15.17
CA SER A 412 5.96 -36.77 16.11
C SER A 412 7.26 -36.04 16.39
N MET A 413 7.26 -34.72 16.14
CA MET A 413 8.36 -33.82 16.51
C MET A 413 7.86 -32.66 17.36
N MET A 414 8.73 -32.06 18.17
CA MET A 414 8.39 -30.86 18.93
C MET A 414 8.80 -29.61 18.15
N VAL A 415 7.90 -28.66 18.03
CA VAL A 415 8.12 -27.36 17.40
C VAL A 415 8.07 -26.28 18.48
N LYS A 416 9.12 -25.50 18.58
CA LYS A 416 9.23 -24.38 19.53
C LYS A 416 8.49 -23.16 18.98
N MET A 417 7.30 -22.89 19.50
CA MET A 417 6.48 -21.74 19.14
C MET A 417 6.78 -20.54 20.03
N PRO A 418 6.91 -19.31 19.53
CA PRO A 418 7.01 -18.13 20.36
C PRO A 418 5.76 -17.99 21.23
N SER A 419 5.94 -17.59 22.50
CA SER A 419 4.81 -17.32 23.36
C SER A 419 4.07 -16.03 22.94
N GLN A 420 2.83 -15.87 23.40
CA GLN A 420 2.10 -14.61 23.15
C GLN A 420 2.80 -13.41 23.81
N PHE A 421 3.53 -13.62 24.90
CA PHE A 421 4.32 -12.58 25.53
C PHE A 421 5.52 -12.16 24.67
N ASP A 422 6.27 -13.12 24.10
CA ASP A 422 7.37 -12.82 23.18
C ASP A 422 6.88 -12.03 21.98
N ASN A 423 5.75 -12.44 21.44
CA ASN A 423 5.12 -11.79 20.30
C ASN A 423 4.70 -10.33 20.59
N ILE A 424 4.13 -10.06 21.78
CA ILE A 424 3.80 -8.68 22.20
C ILE A 424 5.09 -7.88 22.53
N ARG A 425 6.09 -8.51 23.15
CA ARG A 425 7.37 -7.87 23.42
C ARG A 425 8.04 -7.43 22.13
N PHE A 426 8.03 -8.27 21.08
CA PHE A 426 8.53 -7.90 19.75
C PHE A 426 7.72 -6.74 19.15
N PHE A 427 6.40 -6.77 19.22
CA PHE A 427 5.53 -5.68 18.76
C PHE A 427 5.90 -4.36 19.41
N LEU A 428 6.09 -4.32 20.72
CA LEU A 428 6.40 -3.09 21.44
C LEU A 428 7.85 -2.63 21.22
N SER A 429 8.83 -3.55 21.28
CA SER A 429 10.25 -3.18 21.19
C SER A 429 10.68 -2.88 19.76
N TYR A 430 10.27 -3.70 18.79
CA TYR A 430 10.65 -3.52 17.40
C TYR A 430 9.63 -2.65 16.63
N GLN A 431 8.37 -3.07 16.53
CA GLN A 431 7.43 -2.43 15.64
C GLN A 431 6.96 -1.06 16.15
N CYS A 432 6.68 -0.91 17.45
CA CYS A 432 6.28 0.39 18.01
C CYS A 432 7.46 1.29 18.34
N ASN A 433 8.52 0.76 18.97
CA ASN A 433 9.64 1.59 19.40
C ASN A 433 10.61 1.86 18.25
N PHE A 434 11.19 0.82 17.65
CA PHE A 434 12.22 0.99 16.63
C PHE A 434 11.65 1.47 15.29
N MET A 435 10.54 0.88 14.81
CA MET A 435 9.96 1.17 13.48
C MET A 435 8.94 2.32 13.48
N TYR A 436 8.56 2.90 14.62
CA TYR A 436 7.66 4.05 14.65
C TYR A 436 8.17 5.17 15.57
N TRP A 437 8.43 4.88 16.87
CA TRP A 437 8.83 5.93 17.82
C TRP A 437 10.16 6.55 17.45
N ARG A 438 11.15 5.77 16.99
CA ARG A 438 12.44 6.27 16.50
C ARG A 438 12.23 7.27 15.35
N TYR A 439 11.41 6.95 14.36
CA TYR A 439 11.08 7.85 13.25
C TYR A 439 10.32 9.09 13.69
N PHE A 440 9.39 8.94 14.64
CA PHE A 440 8.71 10.09 15.22
C PHE A 440 9.70 11.06 15.86
N MET A 441 10.68 10.53 16.62
CA MET A 441 11.69 11.35 17.27
C MET A 441 12.66 11.99 16.28
N TRP A 442 12.97 11.39 15.13
CA TRP A 442 13.74 12.04 14.07
C TRP A 442 13.13 13.37 13.64
N ASN A 443 11.82 13.43 13.53
CA ASN A 443 11.10 14.62 13.08
C ASN A 443 10.93 15.70 14.14
N PHE A 444 11.02 15.34 15.43
CA PHE A 444 10.66 16.27 16.52
C PHE A 444 11.73 16.44 17.61
N ALA A 445 12.77 15.60 17.61
CA ALA A 445 13.92 15.72 18.52
C ALA A 445 15.25 15.90 17.78
N GLY A 446 15.54 15.01 16.85
CA GLY A 446 16.72 15.00 16.00
C GLY A 446 17.13 13.59 15.56
N ARG A 447 17.98 13.50 14.55
CA ARG A 447 18.46 12.27 13.93
C ARG A 447 19.99 12.17 14.03
N GLN A 448 20.49 11.01 14.40
CA GLN A 448 21.93 10.76 14.57
C GLN A 448 22.70 10.81 13.24
N ASN A 449 22.24 10.09 12.24
CA ASN A 449 22.74 10.06 10.87
C ASN A 449 21.73 9.36 9.95
N ASP A 450 21.96 9.36 8.63
CA ASP A 450 21.11 8.72 7.62
C ASP A 450 21.51 7.27 7.30
N ILE A 451 22.48 6.71 8.00
CA ILE A 451 22.87 5.32 7.84
C ILE A 451 21.79 4.42 8.43
N GLN A 452 21.33 3.46 7.62
CA GLN A 452 20.30 2.55 8.05
C GLN A 452 20.74 1.72 9.26
N GLY A 453 19.97 1.81 10.34
CA GLY A 453 20.20 1.05 11.56
C GLY A 453 19.38 -0.23 11.65
N ASN A 454 19.93 -1.23 12.34
CA ASN A 454 19.23 -2.44 12.76
C ASN A 454 19.20 -2.60 14.29
N GLY A 455 19.41 -1.49 15.02
CA GLY A 455 19.43 -1.44 16.48
C GLY A 455 20.80 -1.14 17.07
N GLU A 456 21.81 -0.92 16.23
CA GLU A 456 23.16 -0.54 16.66
C GLU A 456 23.15 0.88 17.25
N PRO A 457 24.03 1.17 18.26
CA PRO A 457 24.07 2.48 18.90
C PRO A 457 24.63 3.61 18.01
N GLU A 458 25.32 3.29 16.91
CA GLU A 458 25.97 4.25 16.00
C GLU A 458 25.17 4.57 14.73
N HIS A 459 24.11 3.83 14.41
CA HIS A 459 23.41 3.96 13.14
C HIS A 459 21.94 4.38 13.26
N GLY A 460 21.60 5.51 12.66
CA GLY A 460 20.22 5.92 12.43
C GLY A 460 19.34 6.06 13.67
N ASN A 461 19.92 6.33 14.84
CA ASN A 461 19.13 6.53 16.06
C ASN A 461 18.53 7.93 16.10
N TRP A 462 17.61 8.16 17.02
CA TRP A 462 17.16 9.52 17.34
C TRP A 462 18.04 10.11 18.43
N ILE A 463 18.26 11.41 18.37
CA ILE A 463 19.05 12.14 19.36
C ILE A 463 18.32 13.43 19.76
N THR A 464 18.74 13.99 20.90
CA THR A 464 18.18 15.22 21.43
C THR A 464 19.09 16.43 21.22
N GLY A 465 20.38 16.21 21.04
CA GLY A 465 21.44 17.23 21.08
C GLY A 465 21.92 17.57 22.48
N PHE A 466 21.37 16.93 23.51
CA PHE A 466 21.86 17.06 24.87
C PHE A 466 22.71 15.85 25.23
N SER A 467 24.05 16.01 25.29
CA SER A 467 25.01 14.93 25.52
C SER A 467 24.65 14.05 26.71
N PHE A 468 24.19 14.63 27.82
CA PHE A 468 23.83 13.86 29.02
C PHE A 468 22.65 12.88 28.79
N ILE A 469 21.80 13.12 27.77
CA ILE A 469 20.74 12.20 27.36
C ILE A 469 21.29 11.23 26.34
N ASP A 470 21.90 11.78 25.27
CA ASP A 470 22.28 11.00 24.08
C ASP A 470 23.41 10.01 24.43
N ASP A 471 24.42 10.43 25.23
CA ASP A 471 25.49 9.56 25.68
C ASP A 471 24.99 8.44 26.62
N SER A 472 23.92 8.69 27.38
CA SER A 472 23.33 7.65 28.23
C SER A 472 22.53 6.61 27.42
N LEU A 473 22.02 6.96 26.25
CA LEU A 473 21.25 6.06 25.38
C LEU A 473 22.14 5.27 24.42
N TYR A 474 23.12 5.94 23.82
CA TYR A 474 23.89 5.41 22.68
C TYR A 474 25.40 5.45 22.88
N GLY A 475 25.88 5.86 24.05
CA GLY A 475 27.32 6.09 24.29
C GLY A 475 27.79 7.45 23.82
N ASP A 476 29.06 7.77 24.12
CA ASP A 476 29.68 9.08 23.88
C ASP A 476 29.70 9.42 22.37
N GLN A 477 28.77 10.25 21.92
CA GLN A 477 28.62 10.64 20.53
C GLN A 477 29.87 11.41 19.99
N SER A 478 30.67 12.00 20.85
CA SER A 478 31.90 12.69 20.45
C SER A 478 32.98 11.74 19.96
N LYS A 479 32.90 10.46 20.29
CA LYS A 479 33.85 9.40 19.90
C LYS A 479 33.52 8.65 18.62
N LEU A 480 32.37 8.97 17.98
CA LEU A 480 32.07 8.41 16.69
C LEU A 480 33.10 8.78 15.64
N PRO A 481 33.36 7.96 14.62
CA PRO A 481 34.18 8.30 13.46
C PRO A 481 33.68 9.58 12.76
N ASP A 482 34.58 10.29 12.09
CA ASP A 482 34.21 11.58 11.47
C ASP A 482 33.14 11.46 10.38
N ASP A 483 33.15 10.38 9.61
CA ASP A 483 32.15 10.10 8.59
C ASP A 483 30.73 9.91 9.17
N LEU A 484 30.58 9.49 10.42
CA LEU A 484 29.31 9.40 11.12
C LEU A 484 28.91 10.73 11.77
N LYS A 485 29.91 11.49 12.32
CA LYS A 485 29.66 12.81 12.92
C LYS A 485 29.30 13.88 11.89
N GLU A 486 30.01 13.89 10.75
CA GLU A 486 29.84 14.86 9.68
C GLU A 486 28.80 14.40 8.64
N ASN A 487 28.06 13.33 8.93
CA ASN A 487 27.00 12.83 8.07
C ASN A 487 25.91 13.91 7.88
N LYS A 488 25.50 14.17 6.63
CA LYS A 488 24.52 15.20 6.31
C LYS A 488 23.14 14.96 6.92
N GLY A 489 22.79 13.70 7.16
CA GLY A 489 21.54 13.32 7.86
C GLY A 489 21.58 13.57 9.37
N HIS A 490 22.73 14.05 9.92
CA HIS A 490 22.82 14.48 11.31
C HIS A 490 22.05 15.78 11.52
N ASN A 491 21.00 15.76 12.36
CA ASN A 491 20.29 16.96 12.70
C ASN A 491 19.86 16.96 14.17
N VAL A 492 19.78 18.14 14.77
CA VAL A 492 19.49 18.32 16.19
C VAL A 492 18.46 19.44 16.37
N PHE A 493 17.30 19.09 16.92
CA PHE A 493 16.22 20.07 17.18
C PHE A 493 16.06 20.42 18.65
N TYR A 494 16.87 19.87 19.54
CA TYR A 494 16.83 20.08 20.98
C TYR A 494 15.45 19.83 21.59
N CYS A 495 14.70 18.88 21.03
CA CYS A 495 13.32 18.56 21.38
C CYS A 495 12.36 19.77 21.32
N MET A 496 12.72 20.90 20.70
CA MET A 496 11.88 22.08 20.65
C MET A 496 10.52 21.83 19.99
N PRO A 497 10.45 21.19 18.78
CA PRO A 497 9.17 20.86 18.19
C PRO A 497 8.37 19.87 19.04
N LEU A 498 9.05 18.88 19.66
CA LEU A 498 8.45 17.89 20.54
C LEU A 498 7.77 18.56 21.74
N ILE A 499 8.47 19.42 22.44
CA ILE A 499 7.94 20.15 23.61
C ILE A 499 6.78 21.06 23.21
N LEU A 500 6.93 21.80 22.12
CA LEU A 500 5.87 22.66 21.60
C LEU A 500 4.60 21.88 21.25
N GLY A 501 4.75 20.72 20.63
CA GLY A 501 3.65 19.80 20.32
C GLY A 501 2.97 19.25 21.57
N LEU A 502 3.73 18.82 22.58
CA LEU A 502 3.20 18.37 23.87
C LEU A 502 2.42 19.48 24.58
N ILE A 503 2.96 20.71 24.62
CA ILE A 503 2.26 21.87 25.20
C ILE A 503 0.92 22.10 24.48
N GLY A 504 0.89 22.04 23.15
CA GLY A 504 -0.32 22.20 22.35
C GLY A 504 -1.32 21.07 22.54
N LEU A 505 -0.86 19.82 22.60
CA LEU A 505 -1.67 18.63 22.86
C LEU A 505 -2.39 18.71 24.20
N PHE A 506 -1.65 18.94 25.28
CA PHE A 506 -2.23 19.06 26.61
C PHE A 506 -3.15 20.26 26.73
N TRP A 507 -2.75 21.42 26.21
CA TRP A 507 -3.60 22.60 26.21
C TRP A 507 -4.91 22.35 25.46
N GLN A 508 -4.88 21.75 24.29
CA GLN A 508 -6.09 21.44 23.53
C GLN A 508 -7.01 20.49 24.30
N ALA A 509 -6.49 19.45 24.93
CA ALA A 509 -7.28 18.46 25.67
C ALA A 509 -8.09 19.09 26.82
N TRP A 510 -7.53 20.09 27.51
CA TRP A 510 -8.19 20.77 28.63
C TRP A 510 -8.77 22.14 28.30
N TYR A 511 -8.68 22.56 27.04
CA TYR A 511 -9.17 23.89 26.67
C TYR A 511 -10.69 23.96 26.71
N THR A 512 -11.20 24.93 27.46
CA THR A 512 -12.63 25.28 27.54
C THR A 512 -12.84 26.71 27.11
N ARG A 513 -13.92 26.95 26.37
CA ARG A 513 -14.31 28.30 25.95
C ARG A 513 -15.56 28.75 26.73
N LYS A 514 -15.54 29.96 27.24
CA LYS A 514 -16.70 30.63 27.86
C LYS A 514 -17.67 31.05 26.78
N LYS A 515 -18.94 30.69 26.92
CA LYS A 515 -20.03 31.15 26.07
C LYS A 515 -21.12 31.72 26.98
N LYS A 516 -21.57 32.93 26.69
CA LYS A 516 -22.76 33.52 27.34
C LYS A 516 -24.00 32.91 26.72
N VAL A 517 -24.84 32.31 27.52
CA VAL A 517 -26.11 31.68 27.11
C VAL A 517 -27.22 32.29 27.95
N MET A 518 -28.29 32.69 27.30
CA MET A 518 -29.50 33.14 28.01
C MET A 518 -30.22 31.93 28.58
N LYS A 519 -30.25 31.82 29.91
CA LYS A 519 -30.97 30.78 30.64
C LYS A 519 -31.93 31.45 31.62
N ASN A 520 -33.22 31.15 31.49
CA ASN A 520 -34.28 31.76 32.33
C ASN A 520 -34.25 33.32 32.36
N GLY A 521 -33.92 33.98 31.25
CA GLY A 521 -33.87 35.43 31.15
C GLY A 521 -32.63 36.08 31.76
N LYS A 522 -31.64 35.30 32.23
CA LYS A 522 -30.34 35.80 32.72
C LYS A 522 -29.21 35.31 31.84
N GLU A 523 -28.19 36.13 31.61
CA GLU A 523 -26.95 35.70 30.96
C GLU A 523 -26.15 34.84 31.96
N GLU A 524 -25.98 33.55 31.64
CA GLU A 524 -25.06 32.65 32.35
C GLU A 524 -23.85 32.36 31.49
N GLU A 525 -22.64 32.39 32.06
CA GLU A 525 -21.43 31.91 31.39
C GLU A 525 -21.35 30.42 31.50
N VAL A 526 -21.45 29.71 30.37
CA VAL A 526 -21.28 28.25 30.28
C VAL A 526 -19.90 27.93 29.68
N LEU A 527 -19.17 26.99 30.31
CA LEU A 527 -17.90 26.48 29.80
C LEU A 527 -18.18 25.38 28.78
N LEU A 528 -17.85 25.65 27.53
CA LEU A 528 -17.96 24.65 26.45
C LEU A 528 -16.63 23.87 26.32
N PRO A 529 -16.64 22.54 26.42
CA PRO A 529 -15.45 21.69 26.30
C PRO A 529 -15.09 21.47 24.81
N ILE A 530 -14.83 22.56 24.08
CA ILE A 530 -14.54 22.51 22.64
C ILE A 530 -13.19 21.84 22.39
N GLY A 531 -12.23 22.04 23.29
CA GLY A 531 -10.89 21.52 23.14
C GLY A 531 -10.85 19.98 23.04
N ILE A 532 -11.56 19.28 23.94
CA ILE A 532 -11.55 17.81 24.00
C ILE A 532 -12.15 17.17 22.74
N GLN A 533 -13.18 17.76 22.13
CA GLN A 533 -13.76 17.24 20.89
C GLN A 533 -12.75 17.36 19.73
N GLN A 534 -12.12 18.52 19.59
CA GLN A 534 -11.10 18.74 18.56
C GLN A 534 -9.82 17.94 18.84
N PHE A 535 -9.49 17.69 20.11
CA PHE A 535 -8.40 16.81 20.51
C PHE A 535 -8.62 15.40 19.97
N TRP A 536 -9.78 14.81 20.15
CA TRP A 536 -10.08 13.46 19.65
C TRP A 536 -10.02 13.36 18.12
N ILE A 537 -10.39 14.42 17.39
CA ILE A 537 -10.27 14.49 15.93
C ILE A 537 -8.80 14.39 15.52
N VAL A 538 -7.92 15.21 16.12
CA VAL A 538 -6.48 15.20 15.80
C VAL A 538 -5.82 13.91 16.30
N PHE A 539 -6.24 13.42 17.48
CA PHE A 539 -5.73 12.17 18.03
C PHE A 539 -6.02 10.96 17.14
N PHE A 540 -7.25 10.86 16.62
CA PHE A 540 -7.55 9.75 15.70
C PHE A 540 -6.88 9.92 14.33
N LEU A 541 -6.65 11.13 13.88
CA LEU A 541 -5.79 11.36 12.71
C LEU A 541 -4.37 10.87 13.00
N PHE A 542 -3.78 11.23 14.12
CA PHE A 542 -2.45 10.79 14.56
C PHE A 542 -2.36 9.27 14.72
N PHE A 543 -3.31 8.67 15.44
CA PHE A 543 -3.32 7.23 15.71
C PHE A 543 -3.49 6.39 14.45
N MET A 544 -4.44 6.76 13.59
CA MET A 544 -4.77 6.01 12.38
C MET A 544 -3.65 6.07 11.33
N THR A 545 -3.00 7.21 11.18
CA THR A 545 -1.88 7.37 10.24
C THR A 545 -0.51 7.04 10.85
N GLY A 546 -0.48 6.58 12.10
CA GLY A 546 0.70 6.15 12.85
C GLY A 546 0.59 4.69 13.30
N LEU A 547 0.19 4.49 14.56
CA LEU A 547 0.15 3.16 15.18
C LEU A 547 -0.76 2.15 14.47
N ALA A 548 -1.86 2.58 13.87
CA ALA A 548 -2.69 1.69 13.07
C ALA A 548 -1.94 1.17 11.82
N ILE A 549 -1.08 1.99 11.22
CA ILE A 549 -0.19 1.58 10.11
C ILE A 549 0.87 0.59 10.60
N VAL A 550 1.45 0.79 11.79
CA VAL A 550 2.39 -0.19 12.39
C VAL A 550 1.74 -1.57 12.47
N ILE A 551 0.51 -1.64 12.97
CA ILE A 551 -0.25 -2.90 13.06
C ILE A 551 -0.49 -3.49 11.66
N TYR A 552 -0.91 -2.67 10.70
CA TYR A 552 -1.23 -3.10 9.34
C TYR A 552 0.01 -3.60 8.57
N LEU A 553 1.12 -2.88 8.64
CA LEU A 553 2.34 -3.24 7.92
C LEU A 553 2.99 -4.51 8.44
N ASN A 554 2.85 -4.80 9.74
CA ASN A 554 3.42 -6.00 10.39
C ASN A 554 4.89 -6.25 9.95
N GLN A 555 5.73 -5.22 10.08
CA GLN A 555 7.09 -5.24 9.54
C GLN A 555 8.00 -6.24 10.26
N THR A 556 8.78 -6.95 9.46
CA THR A 556 9.83 -7.88 9.92
C THR A 556 11.13 -7.13 10.20
N PRO A 557 12.07 -7.69 10.97
CA PRO A 557 13.43 -7.15 11.07
C PRO A 557 14.16 -7.15 9.72
N MET A 558 15.32 -6.52 9.67
CA MET A 558 16.20 -6.45 8.49
C MET A 558 15.47 -5.89 7.25
N GLN A 559 14.78 -4.75 7.43
CA GLN A 559 14.16 -4.06 6.30
C GLN A 559 15.24 -3.57 5.31
N PRO A 560 14.98 -3.61 3.99
CA PRO A 560 15.97 -3.19 2.99
C PRO A 560 16.24 -1.68 2.97
N ARG A 561 15.35 -0.87 3.58
CA ARG A 561 15.47 0.58 3.75
C ARG A 561 14.64 1.06 4.93
N GLU A 562 14.89 2.28 5.40
CA GLU A 562 14.06 2.95 6.40
C GLU A 562 12.63 3.15 5.87
N ARG A 563 11.63 3.08 6.77
CA ARG A 563 10.19 3.10 6.44
C ARG A 563 9.43 4.26 7.08
N ASP A 564 10.11 5.30 7.46
CA ASP A 564 9.58 6.49 8.13
C ASP A 564 8.48 7.20 7.32
N TYR A 565 8.60 7.22 6.01
CA TYR A 565 7.63 7.80 5.08
C TYR A 565 6.21 7.23 5.21
N ALA A 566 6.08 5.98 5.65
CA ALA A 566 4.78 5.35 5.87
C ALA A 566 3.95 6.05 6.96
N TYR A 567 4.61 6.77 7.86
CA TYR A 567 4.01 7.44 9.02
C TYR A 567 3.92 8.96 8.87
N ALA A 568 4.20 9.51 7.70
CA ALA A 568 4.19 10.96 7.44
C ALA A 568 2.87 11.64 7.81
N GLY A 569 1.72 10.95 7.66
CA GLY A 569 0.42 11.44 8.11
C GLY A 569 0.31 11.65 9.62
N SER A 570 0.95 10.79 10.42
CA SER A 570 1.04 10.92 11.88
C SER A 570 1.88 12.14 12.28
N PHE A 571 2.98 12.38 11.58
CA PHE A 571 3.83 13.55 11.80
C PHE A 571 3.10 14.85 11.43
N TYR A 572 2.30 14.83 10.34
CA TYR A 572 1.38 15.93 10.02
C TYR A 572 0.40 16.22 11.15
N ALA A 573 -0.22 15.18 11.72
CA ALA A 573 -1.15 15.35 12.83
C ALA A 573 -0.47 15.93 14.08
N TYR A 574 0.76 15.50 14.40
CA TYR A 574 1.53 16.04 15.51
C TYR A 574 1.95 17.49 15.28
N ALA A 575 2.30 17.86 14.07
CA ALA A 575 2.62 19.24 13.71
C ALA A 575 1.44 20.22 13.91
N ILE A 576 0.19 19.71 13.83
CA ILE A 576 -0.99 20.50 14.24
C ILE A 576 -0.90 20.88 15.71
N TRP A 577 -0.51 19.95 16.60
CA TRP A 577 -0.30 20.25 18.02
C TRP A 577 0.88 21.19 18.24
N CYS A 578 1.96 21.10 17.45
CA CYS A 578 3.04 22.07 17.50
C CYS A 578 2.52 23.48 17.20
N GLY A 579 1.70 23.65 16.17
CA GLY A 579 1.05 24.93 15.89
C GLY A 579 0.14 25.41 17.03
N LEU A 580 -0.66 24.51 17.62
CA LEU A 580 -1.51 24.84 18.78
C LEU A 580 -0.70 25.18 20.04
N GLY A 581 0.57 24.76 20.13
CA GLY A 581 1.51 25.13 21.19
C GLY A 581 1.71 26.63 21.25
N VAL A 582 1.70 27.33 20.11
CA VAL A 582 1.77 28.80 20.06
C VAL A 582 0.59 29.45 20.81
N LEU A 583 -0.63 28.95 20.54
CA LEU A 583 -1.83 29.42 21.23
C LEU A 583 -1.79 29.10 22.72
N ALA A 584 -1.28 27.92 23.06
CA ALA A 584 -1.14 27.49 24.45
C ALA A 584 -0.21 28.45 25.24
N ILE A 585 0.95 28.80 24.68
CA ILE A 585 1.90 29.73 25.31
C ILE A 585 1.26 31.07 25.51
N ILE A 586 0.59 31.65 24.49
CA ILE A 586 -0.11 32.92 24.58
C ILE A 586 -1.17 32.86 25.69
N ASP A 587 -1.96 31.81 25.76
CA ASP A 587 -3.01 31.63 26.77
C ASP A 587 -2.45 31.51 28.20
N ILE A 588 -1.35 30.77 28.37
CA ILE A 588 -0.65 30.61 29.65
C ILE A 588 -0.08 31.94 30.12
N LEU A 589 0.59 32.68 29.24
CA LEU A 589 1.11 34.04 29.58
C LEU A 589 0.00 34.98 30.01
N LYS A 590 -1.11 34.97 29.31
CA LYS A 590 -2.29 35.79 29.66
C LYS A 590 -2.90 35.41 31.00
N ARG A 591 -3.12 34.10 31.24
CA ARG A 591 -3.83 33.65 32.45
C ARG A 591 -2.98 33.64 33.70
N LYS A 592 -1.73 33.21 33.62
CA LYS A 592 -0.83 33.05 34.78
C LYS A 592 0.02 34.28 35.03
N MET A 593 0.55 34.92 34.00
CA MET A 593 1.47 36.05 34.11
C MET A 593 0.80 37.40 33.86
N LYS A 594 -0.50 37.40 33.50
CA LYS A 594 -1.29 38.61 33.16
C LYS A 594 -0.66 39.42 32.01
N LEU A 595 0.23 38.82 31.23
CA LEU A 595 0.83 39.44 30.06
C LEU A 595 -0.12 39.24 28.88
N SER A 596 -0.59 40.33 28.30
CA SER A 596 -1.53 40.28 27.18
C SER A 596 -1.33 41.49 26.26
N GLY A 597 -1.81 41.36 25.04
CA GLY A 597 -1.78 42.45 24.05
C GLY A 597 -1.08 42.02 22.75
N THR A 598 -1.16 42.88 21.76
CA THR A 598 -0.64 42.62 20.43
C THR A 598 0.87 42.43 20.43
N ALA A 599 1.61 43.20 21.20
CA ALA A 599 3.05 43.12 21.31
C ALA A 599 3.51 41.77 21.90
N VAL A 600 2.88 41.30 22.97
CA VAL A 600 3.19 40.01 23.60
C VAL A 600 2.91 38.85 22.60
N THR A 601 1.78 38.90 21.92
CA THR A 601 1.41 37.91 20.91
C THR A 601 2.40 37.87 19.75
N ALA A 602 2.83 39.03 19.27
CA ALA A 602 3.82 39.13 18.20
C ALA A 602 5.19 38.61 18.65
N ILE A 603 5.64 38.87 19.87
CA ILE A 603 6.87 38.34 20.43
C ILE A 603 6.83 36.80 20.50
N VAL A 604 5.73 36.24 21.01
CA VAL A 604 5.56 34.79 21.05
C VAL A 604 5.56 34.19 19.65
N ALA A 605 4.87 34.84 18.69
CA ALA A 605 4.87 34.39 17.28
C ALA A 605 6.30 34.34 16.70
N VAL A 606 7.10 35.38 16.91
CA VAL A 606 8.48 35.46 16.44
C VAL A 606 9.35 34.38 17.11
N ILE A 607 9.25 34.21 18.42
CA ILE A 607 10.04 33.20 19.15
C ILE A 607 9.67 31.81 18.69
N THR A 608 8.39 31.50 18.51
CA THR A 608 7.97 30.18 18.09
C THR A 608 8.30 29.88 16.60
N LEU A 609 8.40 30.92 15.75
CA LEU A 609 8.87 30.77 14.36
C LEU A 609 10.38 30.44 14.28
N LEU A 610 11.16 30.72 15.32
CA LEU A 610 12.56 30.27 15.35
C LEU A 610 12.69 28.73 15.36
N VAL A 611 11.66 28.01 15.84
CA VAL A 611 11.69 26.53 15.85
C VAL A 611 11.76 25.96 14.43
N PRO A 612 10.83 26.23 13.51
CA PRO A 612 10.96 25.72 12.13
C PRO A 612 12.15 26.31 11.37
N ILE A 613 12.61 27.53 11.69
CA ILE A 613 13.82 28.10 11.09
C ILE A 613 15.05 27.29 11.50
N GLN A 614 15.15 26.94 12.78
CA GLN A 614 16.24 26.09 13.26
C GLN A 614 16.18 24.69 12.62
N MET A 615 14.98 24.09 12.50
CA MET A 615 14.81 22.82 11.77
C MET A 615 15.33 22.95 10.34
N ALA A 616 14.89 23.95 9.60
CA ALA A 616 15.33 24.17 8.23
C ALA A 616 16.85 24.32 8.11
N SER A 617 17.49 25.02 9.08
CA SER A 617 18.95 25.20 9.07
C SER A 617 19.72 23.91 9.31
N GLN A 618 19.14 22.93 10.00
CA GLN A 618 19.75 21.66 10.31
C GLN A 618 19.56 20.60 9.19
N THR A 619 18.45 20.69 8.46
CA THR A 619 18.06 19.64 7.49
C THR A 619 18.26 20.07 6.03
N TRP A 620 18.70 21.30 5.76
CA TRP A 620 18.79 21.85 4.40
C TRP A 620 19.77 21.10 3.53
N ASP A 621 20.97 20.86 4.00
CA ASP A 621 22.08 20.26 3.24
C ASP A 621 21.85 18.76 2.94
N ASP A 622 21.13 18.04 3.81
CA ASP A 622 20.72 16.67 3.56
C ASP A 622 19.65 16.58 2.47
N HIS A 623 18.70 17.52 2.44
CA HIS A 623 17.58 17.51 1.52
C HIS A 623 17.83 18.28 0.21
N ASP A 624 18.97 18.93 0.06
CA ASP A 624 19.38 19.56 -1.20
C ASP A 624 19.77 18.50 -2.22
N ARG A 625 18.90 18.30 -3.21
CA ARG A 625 19.10 17.37 -4.32
C ARG A 625 19.79 18.01 -5.53
N SER A 626 20.17 19.30 -5.45
CA SER A 626 20.91 19.97 -6.52
C SER A 626 22.27 19.29 -6.73
N ASN A 627 22.64 19.09 -8.01
CA ASN A 627 23.89 18.45 -8.40
C ASN A 627 24.06 16.96 -7.93
N ARG A 628 22.99 16.26 -7.58
CA ARG A 628 23.01 14.81 -7.29
C ARG A 628 22.76 14.02 -8.57
N TYR A 629 23.79 13.77 -9.36
CA TYR A 629 23.73 13.01 -10.62
C TYR A 629 24.26 11.58 -10.51
N THR A 630 24.65 11.11 -9.35
CA THR A 630 25.31 9.80 -9.16
C THR A 630 24.50 8.66 -9.76
N CYS A 631 23.19 8.65 -9.57
CA CYS A 631 22.29 7.60 -10.07
C CYS A 631 22.25 7.60 -11.62
N ARG A 632 22.13 8.78 -12.23
CA ARG A 632 22.20 8.97 -13.70
C ARG A 632 23.57 8.50 -14.24
N ASP A 633 24.64 8.99 -13.65
CA ASP A 633 26.02 8.74 -14.12
C ASP A 633 26.38 7.25 -13.95
N PHE A 634 25.92 6.61 -12.88
CA PHE A 634 26.06 5.16 -12.67
C PHE A 634 25.38 4.39 -13.82
N GLY A 635 24.12 4.66 -14.11
CA GLY A 635 23.38 4.00 -15.20
C GLY A 635 24.01 4.28 -16.57
N GLN A 636 24.45 5.52 -16.82
CA GLN A 636 25.14 5.88 -18.05
C GLN A 636 26.45 5.12 -18.22
N ASN A 637 27.27 5.01 -17.17
CA ASN A 637 28.53 4.26 -17.20
C ASN A 637 28.33 2.78 -17.48
N TYR A 638 27.26 2.18 -16.92
CA TYR A 638 26.91 0.80 -17.24
C TYR A 638 26.58 0.61 -18.72
N LEU A 639 25.67 1.43 -19.26
CA LEU A 639 25.25 1.33 -20.66
C LEU A 639 26.39 1.65 -21.64
N MET A 640 27.23 2.63 -21.33
CA MET A 640 28.38 2.98 -22.15
C MET A 640 29.53 1.97 -22.09
N SER A 641 29.54 1.07 -21.10
CA SER A 641 30.51 -0.02 -20.99
C SER A 641 30.14 -1.22 -21.89
N LEU A 642 28.96 -1.22 -22.47
CA LEU A 642 28.51 -2.28 -23.35
C LEU A 642 29.08 -2.11 -24.75
N GLN A 643 29.08 -3.19 -25.53
CA GLN A 643 29.51 -3.17 -26.93
C GLN A 643 28.56 -2.31 -27.76
N GLU A 644 29.09 -1.36 -28.50
CA GLU A 644 28.32 -0.53 -29.41
C GLU A 644 27.80 -1.36 -30.60
N LYS A 645 26.56 -1.10 -31.01
CA LYS A 645 25.89 -1.71 -32.19
C LYS A 645 25.81 -3.24 -32.17
N GLY A 646 25.94 -3.86 -30.98
CA GLY A 646 25.88 -5.31 -30.81
C GLY A 646 24.55 -5.83 -30.31
N ASN A 647 23.55 -4.98 -30.04
CA ASN A 647 22.32 -5.33 -29.35
C ASN A 647 22.59 -6.13 -28.04
N PRO A 648 23.43 -5.60 -27.14
CA PRO A 648 23.84 -6.35 -25.96
C PRO A 648 22.66 -6.56 -25.00
N ILE A 649 22.68 -7.68 -24.28
CA ILE A 649 21.76 -7.94 -23.18
C ILE A 649 22.55 -7.78 -21.87
N ILE A 650 22.11 -6.86 -21.01
CA ILE A 650 22.69 -6.67 -19.68
C ILE A 650 21.71 -7.20 -18.62
N PHE A 651 22.18 -8.10 -17.78
CA PHE A 651 21.44 -8.61 -16.65
C PHE A 651 21.67 -7.73 -15.43
N THR A 652 20.58 -7.33 -14.77
CA THR A 652 20.59 -6.51 -13.56
C THR A 652 19.89 -7.23 -12.43
N ASN A 653 20.33 -6.99 -11.19
CA ASN A 653 19.85 -7.72 -10.03
C ASN A 653 18.97 -6.83 -9.13
N GLY A 654 17.71 -6.70 -9.51
CA GLY A 654 16.69 -5.92 -8.78
C GLY A 654 16.60 -4.45 -9.21
N ASP A 655 15.80 -3.68 -8.47
CA ASP A 655 15.37 -2.33 -8.84
C ASP A 655 16.52 -1.32 -8.87
N ASN A 656 17.39 -1.35 -7.86
CA ASN A 656 18.48 -0.38 -7.71
C ASN A 656 19.49 -0.41 -8.85
N ASP A 657 19.72 -1.58 -9.44
CA ASP A 657 20.60 -1.74 -10.59
C ASP A 657 19.87 -1.37 -11.89
N THR A 658 18.56 -1.62 -11.97
CA THR A 658 17.78 -1.55 -13.21
C THR A 658 17.27 -0.15 -13.50
N PHE A 659 16.67 0.53 -12.52
CA PHE A 659 16.01 1.83 -12.75
C PHE A 659 16.95 2.93 -13.22
N PRO A 660 18.20 3.03 -12.76
CA PRO A 660 19.14 3.99 -13.34
C PRO A 660 19.43 3.78 -14.83
N LEU A 661 19.45 2.52 -15.28
CA LEU A 661 19.65 2.18 -16.68
C LEU A 661 18.40 2.55 -17.50
N TRP A 662 17.22 2.20 -17.03
CA TRP A 662 15.97 2.57 -17.70
C TRP A 662 15.78 4.09 -17.78
N TYR A 663 16.13 4.83 -16.71
CA TYR A 663 16.13 6.29 -16.75
C TYR A 663 17.02 6.83 -17.90
N ASN A 664 18.23 6.29 -18.04
CA ASN A 664 19.13 6.71 -19.10
C ASN A 664 18.60 6.36 -20.51
N GLN A 665 17.94 5.20 -20.66
CA GLN A 665 17.32 4.83 -21.95
C GLN A 665 16.09 5.69 -22.25
N GLU A 666 15.20 5.90 -21.29
CA GLU A 666 13.92 6.61 -21.48
C GLU A 666 14.07 8.13 -21.55
N VAL A 667 14.94 8.71 -20.74
CA VAL A 667 15.05 10.18 -20.58
C VAL A 667 16.26 10.74 -21.29
N GLU A 668 17.42 10.10 -21.16
CA GLU A 668 18.68 10.58 -21.74
C GLU A 668 18.93 10.02 -23.15
N GLY A 669 18.21 8.96 -23.55
CA GLY A 669 18.38 8.32 -24.87
C GLY A 669 19.71 7.56 -25.02
N VAL A 670 20.34 7.13 -23.93
CA VAL A 670 21.64 6.45 -23.92
C VAL A 670 21.46 4.93 -23.93
N GLY A 671 22.20 4.22 -24.77
CA GLY A 671 22.22 2.76 -24.82
C GLY A 671 20.87 2.13 -25.19
N THR A 672 20.12 2.77 -26.11
CA THR A 672 18.77 2.30 -26.52
C THR A 672 18.79 1.03 -27.36
N ASP A 673 19.97 0.60 -27.86
CA ASP A 673 20.21 -0.69 -28.52
C ASP A 673 20.51 -1.83 -27.53
N ALA A 674 20.74 -1.51 -26.26
CA ALA A 674 20.92 -2.50 -25.20
C ALA A 674 19.60 -2.95 -24.60
N ARG A 675 19.47 -4.24 -24.30
CA ARG A 675 18.35 -4.80 -23.56
C ARG A 675 18.71 -4.94 -22.09
N VAL A 676 18.10 -4.15 -21.25
CA VAL A 676 18.22 -4.29 -19.79
C VAL A 676 17.25 -5.38 -19.32
N CYS A 677 17.79 -6.43 -18.73
CA CYS A 677 17.05 -7.59 -18.28
C CYS A 677 17.16 -7.74 -16.76
N ASN A 678 16.09 -7.40 -16.03
CA ASN A 678 16.04 -7.54 -14.58
C ASN A 678 15.77 -9.00 -14.18
N LEU A 679 16.73 -9.62 -13.49
CA LEU A 679 16.65 -11.02 -13.07
C LEU A 679 15.49 -11.32 -12.10
N SER A 680 15.15 -10.37 -11.23
CA SER A 680 14.02 -10.53 -10.30
C SER A 680 12.69 -10.57 -11.03
N TYR A 681 12.52 -9.74 -12.07
CA TYR A 681 11.29 -9.70 -12.88
C TYR A 681 11.24 -10.84 -13.90
N LEU A 682 12.39 -11.39 -14.32
CA LEU A 682 12.45 -12.53 -15.25
C LEU A 682 11.78 -13.79 -14.67
N GLN A 683 11.43 -13.77 -13.38
CA GLN A 683 10.61 -14.80 -12.73
C GLN A 683 9.11 -14.69 -13.07
N THR A 684 8.66 -13.57 -13.66
CA THR A 684 7.26 -13.26 -13.92
C THR A 684 6.92 -13.37 -15.41
N ASP A 685 5.73 -13.87 -15.71
CA ASP A 685 5.26 -14.08 -17.10
C ASP A 685 5.13 -12.77 -17.88
N TRP A 686 4.60 -11.71 -17.28
CA TRP A 686 4.44 -10.41 -17.93
C TRP A 686 5.77 -9.80 -18.38
N TYR A 687 6.84 -10.04 -17.60
CA TYR A 687 8.15 -9.51 -17.94
C TYR A 687 8.85 -10.34 -19.02
N ILE A 688 8.66 -11.65 -19.02
CA ILE A 688 9.12 -12.53 -20.10
C ILE A 688 8.46 -12.11 -21.41
N ASP A 689 7.12 -11.89 -21.41
CA ASP A 689 6.40 -11.36 -22.59
C ASP A 689 6.96 -10.01 -23.05
N GLN A 690 7.31 -9.12 -22.12
CA GLN A 690 7.93 -7.83 -22.43
C GLN A 690 9.31 -8.02 -23.07
N MET A 691 10.13 -8.96 -22.59
CA MET A 691 11.44 -9.26 -23.16
C MET A 691 11.35 -9.86 -24.57
N MET A 692 10.29 -10.60 -24.87
CA MET A 692 10.02 -11.18 -26.19
C MET A 692 9.56 -10.14 -27.25
N ARG A 693 9.34 -8.90 -26.85
CA ARG A 693 8.99 -7.78 -27.76
C ARG A 693 10.20 -6.87 -27.97
N PRO A 694 10.38 -6.27 -29.16
CA PRO A 694 11.40 -5.25 -29.36
C PRO A 694 11.11 -4.02 -28.48
N ALA A 695 12.16 -3.34 -28.01
CA ALA A 695 12.04 -2.10 -27.27
C ALA A 695 13.13 -1.12 -27.66
N TYR A 696 12.77 0.15 -27.87
CA TYR A 696 13.63 1.19 -28.42
C TYR A 696 14.30 0.74 -29.72
N ASN A 697 15.64 0.73 -29.77
CA ASN A 697 16.44 0.26 -30.92
C ASN A 697 16.91 -1.20 -30.75
N SER A 698 16.52 -1.88 -29.64
CA SER A 698 16.92 -3.26 -29.39
C SER A 698 15.89 -4.27 -29.92
N PRO A 699 16.31 -5.37 -30.52
CA PRO A 699 15.42 -6.45 -30.93
C PRO A 699 14.83 -7.17 -29.71
N SER A 700 13.89 -8.08 -29.95
CA SER A 700 13.41 -9.04 -28.94
C SER A 700 14.55 -9.90 -28.41
N VAL A 701 14.47 -10.23 -27.11
CA VAL A 701 15.38 -11.22 -26.50
C VAL A 701 15.08 -12.60 -27.08
N PRO A 702 16.08 -13.47 -27.32
CA PRO A 702 15.91 -14.77 -27.94
C PRO A 702 15.29 -15.80 -26.97
N ILE A 703 14.00 -15.65 -26.65
CA ILE A 703 13.18 -16.60 -25.91
C ILE A 703 12.14 -17.15 -26.89
N THR A 704 12.12 -18.48 -27.07
CA THR A 704 11.28 -19.16 -28.05
C THR A 704 10.14 -19.94 -27.44
N TRP A 705 9.99 -19.90 -26.10
CA TRP A 705 8.95 -20.64 -25.40
C TRP A 705 7.57 -20.05 -25.69
N PRO A 706 6.56 -20.89 -25.97
CA PRO A 706 5.18 -20.43 -25.99
C PRO A 706 4.72 -19.99 -24.60
N ARG A 707 3.76 -19.07 -24.52
CA ARG A 707 3.29 -18.47 -23.27
C ARG A 707 2.87 -19.51 -22.23
N LEU A 708 2.26 -20.62 -22.64
CA LEU A 708 1.83 -21.70 -21.74
C LEU A 708 2.98 -22.39 -20.98
N ASP A 709 4.20 -22.31 -21.48
CA ASP A 709 5.36 -22.93 -20.83
C ASP A 709 5.98 -22.04 -19.76
N PHE A 710 5.66 -20.74 -19.73
CA PHE A 710 6.18 -19.80 -18.72
C PHE A 710 5.12 -18.97 -17.98
N CYS A 711 3.83 -19.15 -18.29
CA CYS A 711 2.77 -18.46 -17.56
C CYS A 711 2.80 -18.77 -16.06
N SER A 712 2.16 -17.91 -15.26
CA SER A 712 2.11 -18.05 -13.80
C SER A 712 1.61 -19.44 -13.40
N GLY A 713 2.35 -20.14 -12.53
CA GLY A 713 2.07 -21.51 -12.12
C GLY A 713 2.69 -22.61 -13.00
N THR A 714 3.38 -22.24 -14.12
CA THR A 714 4.07 -23.20 -14.99
C THR A 714 5.58 -22.97 -14.94
N ASN A 715 6.35 -24.04 -14.79
CA ASN A 715 7.82 -24.00 -14.71
C ASN A 715 8.36 -22.97 -13.69
N GLU A 716 7.67 -22.78 -12.57
CA GLU A 716 8.12 -21.87 -11.51
C GLU A 716 9.48 -22.29 -10.95
N TYR A 717 9.68 -23.61 -10.86
CA TYR A 717 10.98 -24.24 -10.58
C TYR A 717 11.03 -25.62 -11.19
N VAL A 718 12.24 -26.09 -11.52
CA VAL A 718 12.50 -27.44 -12.04
C VAL A 718 13.65 -28.04 -11.23
N SER A 719 13.44 -29.26 -10.70
CA SER A 719 14.46 -29.96 -9.91
C SER A 719 15.67 -30.35 -10.75
N VAL A 720 16.84 -30.40 -10.12
CA VAL A 720 18.10 -30.91 -10.71
C VAL A 720 18.39 -32.25 -10.08
N GLU A 721 18.39 -33.32 -10.88
CA GLU A 721 18.56 -34.70 -10.45
C GLU A 721 19.76 -35.34 -11.14
N PRO A 722 21.00 -35.10 -10.69
CA PRO A 722 22.23 -35.52 -11.40
C PRO A 722 22.38 -37.03 -11.50
N GLU A 723 21.75 -37.78 -10.59
CA GLU A 723 21.82 -39.25 -10.60
C GLU A 723 21.17 -39.89 -11.82
N ALA A 724 20.17 -39.21 -12.42
CA ALA A 724 19.51 -39.65 -13.63
C ALA A 724 20.46 -39.74 -14.84
N LYS A 725 21.55 -38.93 -14.84
CA LYS A 725 22.58 -38.94 -15.90
C LYS A 725 23.13 -40.34 -16.19
N LYS A 726 23.42 -41.13 -15.15
CA LYS A 726 23.95 -42.46 -15.28
C LYS A 726 22.96 -43.40 -15.98
N GLN A 727 21.69 -43.34 -15.59
CA GLN A 727 20.64 -44.17 -16.18
C GLN A 727 20.43 -43.85 -17.67
N ILE A 728 20.46 -42.56 -18.03
CA ILE A 728 20.36 -42.13 -19.43
C ILE A 728 21.54 -42.64 -20.24
N LEU A 729 22.77 -42.50 -19.76
CA LEU A 729 23.97 -43.00 -20.45
C LEU A 729 23.98 -44.53 -20.61
N ASP A 730 23.49 -45.26 -19.64
CA ASP A 730 23.36 -46.71 -19.73
C ASP A 730 22.27 -47.10 -20.73
N PHE A 731 21.19 -46.35 -20.86
CA PHE A 731 20.17 -46.54 -21.89
C PHE A 731 20.74 -46.31 -23.31
N TYR A 732 21.56 -45.26 -23.50
CA TYR A 732 22.27 -45.03 -24.77
C TYR A 732 23.22 -46.17 -25.14
N LYS A 733 23.80 -46.90 -24.17
CA LYS A 733 24.65 -48.09 -24.44
C LYS A 733 23.85 -49.33 -24.80
N GLN A 734 22.65 -49.49 -24.20
CA GLN A 734 21.78 -50.65 -24.39
C GLN A 734 20.96 -50.56 -25.66
N ASP A 735 20.37 -49.42 -25.95
CA ASP A 735 19.50 -49.18 -27.11
C ASP A 735 19.72 -47.77 -27.69
N PRO A 736 20.80 -47.58 -28.47
CA PRO A 736 21.18 -46.28 -28.99
C PRO A 736 20.11 -45.62 -29.87
N GLU A 737 19.34 -46.36 -30.64
CA GLU A 737 18.34 -45.84 -31.57
C GLU A 737 17.11 -45.30 -30.84
N ASN A 738 16.58 -46.04 -29.87
CA ASN A 738 15.48 -45.57 -29.06
C ASN A 738 15.89 -44.43 -28.11
N ALA A 739 17.09 -44.48 -27.54
CA ALA A 739 17.65 -43.43 -26.72
C ALA A 739 17.77 -42.12 -27.51
N LYS A 740 18.30 -42.13 -28.74
CA LYS A 740 18.36 -40.97 -29.63
C LYS A 740 16.98 -40.45 -30.00
N LYS A 741 16.02 -41.34 -30.22
CA LYS A 741 14.65 -40.96 -30.54
C LYS A 741 13.97 -40.25 -29.35
N GLN A 742 14.24 -40.70 -28.13
CA GLN A 742 13.64 -40.17 -26.91
C GLN A 742 14.33 -38.88 -26.40
N PHE A 743 15.67 -38.82 -26.42
CA PHE A 743 16.44 -37.76 -25.78
C PHE A 743 17.31 -36.93 -26.76
N GLY A 744 17.27 -37.23 -28.07
CA GLY A 744 18.09 -36.56 -29.08
C GLY A 744 19.50 -37.18 -29.22
N ALA A 745 20.30 -36.69 -30.17
CA ALA A 745 21.68 -37.20 -30.39
C ALA A 745 22.63 -36.76 -29.26
N GLU A 746 22.41 -35.58 -28.68
CA GLU A 746 23.21 -34.95 -27.63
C GLU A 746 22.34 -34.68 -26.39
N PRO A 747 22.13 -35.68 -25.51
CA PRO A 747 21.10 -35.63 -24.46
C PRO A 747 21.33 -34.59 -23.42
N PHE A 748 22.57 -34.13 -23.19
CA PHE A 748 22.93 -33.16 -22.19
C PHE A 748 23.26 -31.77 -22.79
N GLU A 749 23.01 -31.59 -24.09
CA GLU A 749 23.05 -30.30 -24.70
C GLU A 749 21.87 -29.45 -24.18
N LEU A 750 22.13 -28.17 -23.81
CA LEU A 750 21.18 -27.30 -23.17
C LEU A 750 19.84 -27.23 -23.94
N LYS A 751 19.87 -27.08 -25.26
CA LYS A 751 18.68 -26.99 -26.11
C LYS A 751 17.81 -28.25 -26.02
N ASN A 752 18.44 -29.46 -25.94
CA ASN A 752 17.72 -30.72 -25.76
C ASN A 752 17.13 -30.85 -24.34
N ILE A 753 17.85 -30.42 -23.31
CA ILE A 753 17.36 -30.43 -21.94
C ILE A 753 16.13 -29.55 -21.81
N LEU A 754 16.20 -28.30 -22.30
CA LEU A 754 15.07 -27.37 -22.23
C LEU A 754 13.85 -27.88 -22.98
N LYS A 755 14.04 -28.51 -24.16
CA LYS A 755 12.95 -29.02 -24.99
C LYS A 755 12.34 -30.32 -24.45
N ASN A 756 13.15 -31.30 -24.09
CA ASN A 756 12.70 -32.66 -23.86
C ASN A 756 12.45 -32.98 -22.38
N TRP A 757 13.02 -32.21 -21.47
CA TRP A 757 12.91 -32.37 -20.01
C TRP A 757 12.16 -31.24 -19.36
N VAL A 758 12.68 -30.04 -19.38
CA VAL A 758 12.09 -28.87 -18.70
C VAL A 758 10.68 -28.59 -19.22
N ARG A 759 10.47 -28.64 -20.54
CA ARG A 759 9.17 -28.42 -21.21
C ARG A 759 8.40 -29.70 -21.46
N SER A 760 8.79 -30.79 -20.84
CA SER A 760 8.11 -32.07 -21.00
C SER A 760 6.71 -32.03 -20.41
N LYS A 761 5.73 -32.52 -21.14
CA LYS A 761 4.36 -32.75 -20.65
C LYS A 761 4.24 -34.04 -19.83
N ASN A 762 5.28 -34.88 -19.83
CA ASN A 762 5.35 -36.08 -19.01
C ASN A 762 5.92 -35.72 -17.64
N PRO A 763 5.16 -35.84 -16.53
CA PRO A 763 5.62 -35.53 -15.19
C PRO A 763 6.89 -36.29 -14.79
N ASP A 764 7.08 -37.53 -15.29
CA ASP A 764 8.25 -38.37 -15.01
C ASP A 764 9.53 -37.86 -15.69
N MET A 765 9.42 -36.89 -16.57
CA MET A 765 10.55 -36.29 -17.29
C MET A 765 10.69 -34.77 -16.98
N HIS A 766 9.94 -34.24 -16.03
CA HIS A 766 9.94 -32.83 -15.73
C HIS A 766 11.00 -32.47 -14.67
N PHE A 767 12.29 -32.68 -15.02
CA PHE A 767 13.46 -32.36 -14.20
C PHE A 767 14.71 -32.19 -15.08
N ILE A 768 15.79 -31.69 -14.53
CA ILE A 768 17.10 -31.56 -15.21
C ILE A 768 17.97 -32.75 -14.81
N PRO A 769 18.28 -33.68 -15.74
CA PRO A 769 18.90 -34.98 -15.41
C PRO A 769 20.42 -34.93 -15.23
N THR A 770 21.01 -33.76 -15.05
CA THR A 770 22.48 -33.60 -14.91
C THR A 770 22.82 -32.30 -14.19
N ASP A 771 23.92 -32.30 -13.47
CA ASP A 771 24.54 -31.11 -12.89
C ASP A 771 25.48 -30.38 -13.85
N THR A 772 25.67 -30.88 -15.06
CA THR A 772 26.59 -30.33 -16.05
C THR A 772 25.92 -30.30 -17.43
N LEU A 773 25.59 -29.10 -17.87
CA LEU A 773 25.02 -28.81 -19.19
C LEU A 773 26.12 -28.30 -20.12
N TYR A 774 25.90 -28.36 -21.43
CA TYR A 774 26.75 -27.67 -22.39
C TYR A 774 25.93 -27.07 -23.54
N VAL A 775 26.53 -26.05 -24.15
CA VAL A 775 26.01 -25.38 -25.35
C VAL A 775 27.05 -25.58 -26.45
N THR A 776 26.63 -26.09 -27.61
CA THR A 776 27.46 -26.14 -28.81
C THR A 776 27.60 -24.73 -29.37
N ILE A 777 28.83 -24.26 -29.56
CA ILE A 777 29.13 -22.88 -29.97
C ILE A 777 29.13 -22.75 -31.48
N ASP A 778 28.32 -21.84 -32.00
CA ASP A 778 28.43 -21.41 -33.41
C ASP A 778 29.63 -20.44 -33.55
N LYS A 779 30.77 -21.02 -33.97
CA LYS A 779 32.03 -20.31 -34.13
C LYS A 779 31.96 -19.15 -35.13
N GLU A 780 31.15 -19.31 -36.17
CA GLU A 780 31.00 -18.25 -37.20
C GLU A 780 30.16 -17.08 -36.66
N ALA A 781 29.11 -17.36 -35.90
CA ALA A 781 28.34 -16.36 -35.22
C ALA A 781 29.18 -15.57 -34.20
N VAL A 782 30.00 -16.27 -33.38
CA VAL A 782 30.91 -15.65 -32.41
C VAL A 782 31.95 -14.77 -33.11
N LYS A 783 32.56 -15.22 -34.20
CA LYS A 783 33.51 -14.39 -34.98
C LYS A 783 32.82 -13.14 -35.56
N LYS A 784 31.58 -13.30 -36.07
CA LYS A 784 30.81 -12.22 -36.66
C LYS A 784 30.34 -11.19 -35.65
N SER A 785 30.19 -11.58 -34.39
CA SER A 785 29.75 -10.67 -33.31
C SER A 785 30.75 -9.56 -32.99
N GLY A 786 32.03 -9.76 -33.36
CA GLY A 786 33.12 -8.82 -33.04
C GLY A 786 33.55 -8.83 -31.56
N MET A 787 33.05 -9.74 -30.74
CA MET A 787 33.39 -9.84 -29.31
C MET A 787 34.77 -10.48 -29.04
N MET A 788 35.34 -11.20 -30.01
CA MET A 788 36.58 -11.92 -29.88
C MET A 788 37.72 -11.22 -30.61
N MET A 789 38.91 -11.27 -30.04
CA MET A 789 40.11 -10.87 -30.75
C MET A 789 40.55 -11.94 -31.76
N ALA A 790 41.27 -11.55 -32.79
CA ALA A 790 41.74 -12.50 -33.82
C ALA A 790 42.66 -13.61 -33.25
N SER A 791 43.28 -13.35 -32.08
CA SER A 791 44.16 -14.30 -31.37
C SER A 791 43.40 -15.30 -30.49
N ASP A 792 42.08 -15.11 -30.26
CA ASP A 792 41.34 -15.89 -29.31
C ASP A 792 40.90 -17.24 -29.94
N SER A 793 41.02 -18.32 -29.17
CA SER A 793 40.50 -19.62 -29.56
C SER A 793 39.05 -19.78 -29.12
N ILE A 794 38.17 -20.12 -30.04
CA ILE A 794 36.77 -20.39 -29.75
C ILE A 794 36.60 -21.89 -29.47
N PRO A 795 36.17 -22.31 -28.27
CA PRO A 795 35.92 -23.70 -27.95
C PRO A 795 34.72 -24.25 -28.75
N ASP A 796 34.61 -25.56 -28.89
CA ASP A 796 33.46 -26.18 -29.54
C ASP A 796 32.22 -26.16 -28.68
N LYS A 797 32.38 -26.22 -27.36
CA LYS A 797 31.31 -26.29 -26.38
C LYS A 797 31.58 -25.37 -25.20
N MET A 798 30.56 -24.69 -24.72
CA MET A 798 30.52 -23.97 -23.44
C MET A 798 29.88 -24.86 -22.39
N VAL A 799 30.57 -25.11 -21.29
CA VAL A 799 30.08 -25.95 -20.18
C VAL A 799 29.47 -25.07 -19.09
N ILE A 800 28.26 -25.44 -18.66
CA ILE A 800 27.52 -24.79 -17.59
C ILE A 800 27.38 -25.76 -16.42
N SER A 801 27.96 -25.42 -15.28
CA SER A 801 27.87 -26.25 -14.07
C SER A 801 26.67 -25.79 -13.22
N LEU A 802 25.84 -26.79 -12.84
CA LEU A 802 24.74 -26.61 -11.85
C LEU A 802 25.10 -27.29 -10.51
N ALA A 803 26.37 -27.61 -10.28
CA ALA A 803 26.81 -28.31 -9.07
C ALA A 803 26.37 -27.54 -7.80
N GLY A 804 25.76 -28.29 -6.87
CA GLY A 804 25.21 -27.71 -5.62
C GLY A 804 23.84 -27.06 -5.72
N LYS A 805 23.24 -26.99 -6.93
CA LYS A 805 21.87 -26.53 -7.10
C LYS A 805 20.90 -27.71 -7.06
N SER A 806 19.88 -27.65 -6.22
CA SER A 806 18.81 -28.66 -6.13
C SER A 806 17.66 -28.38 -7.11
N ALA A 807 17.51 -27.13 -7.54
CA ALA A 807 16.50 -26.71 -8.52
C ALA A 807 16.94 -25.43 -9.23
N LEU A 808 16.36 -25.18 -10.41
CA LEU A 808 16.41 -23.91 -11.12
C LEU A 808 15.02 -23.26 -11.12
N TYR A 809 14.99 -21.96 -10.92
CA TYR A 809 13.78 -21.16 -10.99
C TYR A 809 13.51 -20.67 -12.42
N LYS A 810 12.30 -20.22 -12.70
CA LYS A 810 11.87 -19.72 -14.02
C LYS A 810 12.85 -18.69 -14.60
N GLY A 811 13.34 -17.75 -13.83
CA GLY A 811 14.33 -16.76 -14.28
C GLY A 811 15.64 -17.40 -14.74
N ASP A 812 16.13 -18.42 -14.01
CA ASP A 812 17.31 -19.21 -14.40
C ASP A 812 17.06 -19.95 -15.73
N LEU A 813 15.85 -20.53 -15.88
CA LEU A 813 15.47 -21.24 -17.10
C LEU A 813 15.41 -20.31 -18.31
N MET A 814 14.93 -19.08 -18.14
CA MET A 814 14.91 -18.06 -19.21
C MET A 814 16.32 -17.62 -19.61
N MET A 815 17.24 -17.45 -18.65
CA MET A 815 18.64 -17.19 -18.97
C MET A 815 19.28 -18.35 -19.75
N LEU A 816 18.97 -19.58 -19.35
CA LEU A 816 19.45 -20.75 -20.09
C LEU A 816 18.84 -20.83 -21.50
N GLU A 817 17.57 -20.45 -21.67
CA GLU A 817 16.94 -20.38 -22.99
C GLU A 817 17.65 -19.36 -23.88
N MET A 818 17.93 -18.16 -23.37
CA MET A 818 18.68 -17.14 -24.12
C MET A 818 20.07 -17.64 -24.57
N LEU A 819 20.74 -18.43 -23.73
CA LEU A 819 22.03 -19.02 -24.07
C LEU A 819 21.92 -20.16 -25.09
N ALA A 820 20.78 -20.86 -25.13
CA ALA A 820 20.54 -21.97 -26.03
C ALA A 820 20.18 -21.51 -27.45
N GLN A 821 19.65 -20.28 -27.63
CA GLN A 821 19.24 -19.75 -28.93
C GLN A 821 20.34 -18.96 -29.61
#